data_b0e52d676c30e2ac1903551c8dd85a92
#
_entry.id   b0e52d676c30e2ac1903551c8dd85a92
#
_cell.length_a   1.000
_cell.length_b   1.000
_cell.length_c   1.000
_cell.angle_alpha   90.00
_cell.angle_beta   90.00
_cell.angle_gamma   90.00
#
_symmetry.space_group_name_H-M   'P 1'
#
loop_
_entity.id
_entity.type
_entity.pdbx_description
1 polymer ?
#
loop_
_entity_poly.entity_id
_entity_poly.type
_entity_poly.pdbx_seq_one_letter_code
_entity_poly.pdbx_strand_id
1 'polypeptide(L)'
;PLKPVSETMPGKLPQRKLVTTAAAGYSSYGNQIGLATGQVDEIYHPGYVAKRMEIGAVVGATPASHVRRECPAPGDVIVLLGGRTGRDGIGGATGSSKAHKLDSLEHCGAEVQKGNAPIERKLQRLFRREDACKMIKRCNDFGAGGVSVAIGELADGLYIDLNKVTKKYDGLDGTELAISESQERMAVALAPEDVDKFIAIANEENLEATPVAKVTEEKRLNMVWNGVSIVNISREFLNSNGAEKHQNVHIEKGTVWQPQWSGITFAHKMKAMVGDLNVCSKKGLAERFDSTIGAATVLMPFGGAYQLTPQNAMVAKLPVDGETNTCSGMAWGYNPYLMSANQYVGARMAVVESVTKLVATGFRYEDAYLTFQEYFERLGSKPERWGKPLAALLGALDAQIGLGIGSIGGKDSMSGSFEQLDVPPTLVSFATAIGKANRVVSTEFKKPESTVVLIRPILDPETGCPNFFSLKANYKMVEQMIEEGMVAAACSVGYGGLAEALFKMGLGNRIGFKMMADKSTAEMFAPMYGSIVLEMVSDSPAGELLGETTKEYTFECCGEKMDMAELQEIWEAKLEPVYPYRKAGANVEPIDGKLAAPAAAPKIGIAKPKVIIPVFPGTNCEYDTAKAFARAGADPEILVIRNLTPADVTASCEALVKAIGKSQIVMLPGGFSGGDEPD
;
A
#
# COMPACT_ATOMS: atom_id res chain seq x y z
N PRO A 1 -16.06 0.64 -14.29
CA PRO A 1 -16.66 -0.59 -13.76
C PRO A 1 -18.17 -0.64 -13.95
N LEU A 2 -18.84 0.51 -14.24
CA LEU A 2 -20.31 0.62 -14.38
C LEU A 2 -20.84 0.33 -15.79
N LYS A 3 -19.98 0.11 -16.78
CA LYS A 3 -20.41 -0.22 -18.15
C LYS A 3 -21.13 -1.58 -18.19
N PRO A 4 -22.21 -1.69 -19.00
CA PRO A 4 -22.88 -2.97 -19.22
C PRO A 4 -21.95 -4.04 -19.80
N VAL A 5 -22.24 -5.33 -19.52
CA VAL A 5 -21.47 -6.43 -20.06
C VAL A 5 -21.46 -6.44 -21.60
N SER A 6 -22.58 -5.98 -22.23
CA SER A 6 -22.71 -5.84 -23.69
C SER A 6 -21.72 -4.88 -24.33
N GLU A 7 -21.14 -3.95 -23.54
CA GLU A 7 -20.10 -3.00 -24.00
C GLU A 7 -18.67 -3.51 -23.76
N THR A 8 -18.52 -4.78 -23.36
CA THR A 8 -17.20 -5.37 -23.16
C THR A 8 -16.51 -5.54 -24.51
N MET A 9 -15.29 -5.02 -24.60
CA MET A 9 -14.48 -5.15 -25.82
C MET A 9 -14.07 -6.63 -26.05
N PRO A 10 -13.99 -7.09 -27.30
CA PRO A 10 -13.46 -8.40 -27.63
C PRO A 10 -12.09 -8.64 -26.98
N GLY A 11 -11.88 -9.83 -26.43
CA GLY A 11 -10.64 -10.21 -25.73
C GLY A 11 -10.43 -9.57 -24.34
N LYS A 12 -11.45 -8.88 -23.79
CA LYS A 12 -11.42 -8.32 -22.44
C LYS A 12 -12.45 -8.97 -21.53
N LEU A 13 -12.18 -9.00 -20.24
CA LEU A 13 -13.17 -9.31 -19.22
C LEU A 13 -14.07 -8.08 -18.99
N PRO A 14 -15.35 -8.29 -18.62
CA PRO A 14 -16.21 -7.20 -18.19
C PRO A 14 -15.53 -6.40 -17.06
N GLN A 15 -15.52 -5.06 -17.16
CA GLN A 15 -14.79 -4.19 -16.23
C GLN A 15 -15.24 -4.39 -14.77
N ARG A 16 -16.55 -4.61 -14.54
CA ARG A 16 -17.06 -4.92 -13.21
C ARG A 16 -16.45 -6.21 -12.64
N LYS A 17 -16.39 -7.29 -13.45
CA LYS A 17 -15.78 -8.54 -13.00
C LYS A 17 -14.30 -8.36 -12.70
N LEU A 18 -13.58 -7.65 -13.58
CA LEU A 18 -12.15 -7.39 -13.40
C LEU A 18 -11.87 -6.69 -12.05
N VAL A 19 -12.54 -5.57 -11.76
CA VAL A 19 -12.28 -4.78 -10.55
C VAL A 19 -12.70 -5.53 -9.28
N THR A 20 -13.83 -6.24 -9.29
CA THR A 20 -14.31 -6.97 -8.10
C THR A 20 -13.44 -8.19 -7.78
N THR A 21 -12.97 -8.91 -8.82
CA THR A 21 -12.09 -10.06 -8.65
C THR A 21 -10.70 -9.62 -8.17
N ALA A 22 -10.17 -8.53 -8.74
CA ALA A 22 -8.91 -7.94 -8.32
C ALA A 22 -8.95 -7.48 -6.86
N ALA A 23 -10.02 -6.77 -6.46
CA ALA A 23 -10.21 -6.35 -5.07
C ALA A 23 -10.33 -7.56 -4.11
N ALA A 24 -11.03 -8.62 -4.52
CA ALA A 24 -11.15 -9.84 -3.72
C ALA A 24 -9.80 -10.54 -3.53
N GLY A 25 -9.03 -10.71 -4.61
CA GLY A 25 -7.70 -11.35 -4.53
C GLY A 25 -6.72 -10.54 -3.69
N TYR A 26 -6.68 -9.23 -3.89
CA TYR A 26 -5.74 -8.35 -3.18
C TYR A 26 -6.08 -8.21 -1.69
N SER A 27 -7.36 -8.07 -1.35
CA SER A 27 -7.80 -8.03 0.05
C SER A 27 -7.58 -9.38 0.75
N SER A 28 -7.90 -10.49 0.07
CA SER A 28 -7.66 -11.83 0.61
C SER A 28 -6.19 -12.03 0.97
N TYR A 29 -5.26 -11.67 0.09
CA TYR A 29 -3.84 -11.77 0.36
C TYR A 29 -3.42 -10.91 1.55
N GLY A 30 -3.74 -9.61 1.54
CA GLY A 30 -3.40 -8.68 2.62
C GLY A 30 -3.97 -9.09 3.98
N ASN A 31 -5.23 -9.52 4.01
CA ASN A 31 -5.88 -9.96 5.24
C ASN A 31 -5.25 -11.25 5.80
N GLN A 32 -4.92 -12.22 4.93
CA GLN A 32 -4.29 -13.49 5.35
C GLN A 32 -2.88 -13.30 5.93
N ILE A 33 -2.07 -12.43 5.34
CA ILE A 33 -0.74 -12.13 5.89
C ILE A 33 -0.80 -11.31 7.19
N GLY A 34 -1.96 -10.74 7.53
CA GLY A 34 -2.16 -9.92 8.72
C GLY A 34 -1.47 -8.56 8.63
N LEU A 35 -1.64 -7.88 7.47
CA LEU A 35 -1.15 -6.53 7.23
C LEU A 35 -2.29 -5.53 7.30
N ALA A 36 -2.18 -4.52 8.17
CA ALA A 36 -3.15 -3.45 8.22
C ALA A 36 -3.12 -2.61 6.94
N THR A 37 -4.26 -2.53 6.25
CA THR A 37 -4.41 -1.73 5.04
C THR A 37 -5.09 -0.41 5.38
N GLY A 38 -4.30 0.62 5.57
CA GLY A 38 -4.79 1.92 6.05
C GLY A 38 -5.43 2.79 4.97
N GLN A 39 -5.19 2.52 3.70
CA GLN A 39 -5.79 3.24 2.59
C GLN A 39 -5.98 2.33 1.38
N VAL A 40 -7.14 2.39 0.75
CA VAL A 40 -7.45 1.72 -0.53
C VAL A 40 -8.22 2.69 -1.40
N ASP A 41 -7.78 2.84 -2.64
CA ASP A 41 -8.46 3.71 -3.61
C ASP A 41 -8.44 3.09 -5.01
N GLU A 42 -9.31 3.57 -5.88
CA GLU A 42 -9.31 3.29 -7.31
C GLU A 42 -9.45 4.58 -8.12
N ILE A 43 -8.56 4.74 -9.08
CA ILE A 43 -8.57 5.85 -10.02
C ILE A 43 -9.07 5.37 -11.39
N TYR A 44 -9.99 6.10 -11.95
CA TYR A 44 -10.66 5.73 -13.20
C TYR A 44 -10.29 6.68 -14.33
N HIS A 45 -9.89 6.09 -15.45
CA HIS A 45 -9.67 6.78 -16.73
C HIS A 45 -10.01 5.82 -17.87
N PRO A 46 -10.62 6.30 -18.98
CA PRO A 46 -11.00 5.43 -20.11
C PRO A 46 -9.84 4.60 -20.66
N GLY A 47 -8.63 5.13 -20.68
CA GLY A 47 -7.43 4.44 -21.17
C GLY A 47 -7.06 3.20 -20.37
N TYR A 48 -7.43 3.08 -19.08
CA TYR A 48 -7.16 1.88 -18.29
C TYR A 48 -7.98 0.64 -18.71
N VAL A 49 -8.89 0.78 -19.66
CA VAL A 49 -9.49 -0.36 -20.35
C VAL A 49 -8.45 -1.15 -21.15
N ALA A 50 -7.38 -0.49 -21.62
CA ALA A 50 -6.26 -1.15 -22.26
C ALA A 50 -5.61 -2.18 -21.34
N LYS A 51 -5.30 -1.78 -20.11
CA LYS A 51 -4.66 -2.65 -19.11
C LYS A 51 -4.88 -2.07 -17.70
N ARG A 52 -5.32 -2.90 -16.75
CA ARG A 52 -5.42 -2.52 -15.34
C ARG A 52 -4.01 -2.50 -14.72
N MET A 53 -3.76 -1.54 -13.87
CA MET A 53 -2.60 -1.52 -12.98
C MET A 53 -3.07 -1.65 -11.53
N GLU A 54 -2.38 -2.45 -10.76
CA GLU A 54 -2.53 -2.56 -9.31
C GLU A 54 -1.19 -2.28 -8.67
N ILE A 55 -1.20 -1.44 -7.65
CA ILE A 55 0.00 -1.07 -6.90
C ILE A 55 -0.29 -1.12 -5.41
N GLY A 56 0.73 -1.48 -4.64
CA GLY A 56 0.72 -1.40 -3.19
C GLY A 56 2.02 -0.76 -2.72
N ALA A 57 1.89 0.10 -1.71
CA ALA A 57 3.03 0.61 -0.98
C ALA A 57 2.94 0.13 0.46
N VAL A 58 4.04 -0.40 0.99
CA VAL A 58 4.11 -1.01 2.32
C VAL A 58 5.19 -0.31 3.14
N VAL A 59 4.87 -0.01 4.39
CA VAL A 59 5.82 0.50 5.37
C VAL A 59 6.06 -0.56 6.43
N GLY A 60 7.32 -0.90 6.66
CA GLY A 60 7.78 -1.79 7.70
C GLY A 60 8.80 -1.10 8.60
N ALA A 61 9.00 -1.66 9.79
CA ALA A 61 10.02 -1.20 10.72
C ALA A 61 10.71 -2.39 11.40
N THR A 62 12.02 -2.25 11.64
CA THR A 62 12.82 -3.22 12.37
C THR A 62 13.80 -2.49 13.28
N PRO A 63 14.23 -3.07 14.42
CA PRO A 63 15.30 -2.50 15.22
C PRO A 63 16.59 -2.32 14.39
N ALA A 64 17.23 -1.16 14.52
CA ALA A 64 18.47 -0.87 13.76
C ALA A 64 19.58 -1.91 14.02
N SER A 65 19.59 -2.51 15.22
CA SER A 65 20.54 -3.58 15.60
C SER A 65 20.33 -4.89 14.83
N HIS A 66 19.18 -5.08 14.18
CA HIS A 66 18.91 -6.26 13.36
C HIS A 66 19.41 -6.11 11.91
N VAL A 67 19.72 -4.89 11.48
CA VAL A 67 20.14 -4.59 10.10
C VAL A 67 21.63 -4.88 9.93
N ARG A 68 21.94 -5.82 9.02
CA ARG A 68 23.30 -6.05 8.50
C ARG A 68 23.36 -5.64 7.04
N ARG A 69 24.51 -5.10 6.63
CA ARG A 69 24.81 -4.71 5.23
C ARG A 69 26.21 -5.16 4.87
N GLU A 70 26.41 -6.47 4.89
CA GLU A 70 27.70 -7.09 4.58
C GLU A 70 27.65 -7.69 3.19
N CYS A 71 28.73 -7.52 2.42
CA CYS A 71 28.89 -8.26 1.19
C CYS A 71 29.19 -9.72 1.50
N PRO A 72 28.46 -10.69 0.94
CA PRO A 72 28.81 -12.09 1.09
C PRO A 72 30.20 -12.37 0.56
N ALA A 73 30.96 -13.19 1.30
CA ALA A 73 32.33 -13.56 1.01
C ALA A 73 32.43 -15.02 0.48
N PRO A 74 33.47 -15.37 -0.26
CA PRO A 74 33.72 -16.76 -0.69
C PRO A 74 33.65 -17.73 0.47
N GLY A 75 32.88 -18.79 0.30
CA GLY A 75 32.58 -19.78 1.34
C GLY A 75 31.21 -19.61 1.99
N ASP A 76 30.62 -18.41 1.93
CA ASP A 76 29.25 -18.18 2.44
C ASP A 76 28.24 -19.05 1.70
N VAL A 77 27.19 -19.41 2.40
CA VAL A 77 26.13 -20.31 1.91
C VAL A 77 24.84 -19.52 1.69
N ILE A 78 24.20 -19.77 0.55
CA ILE A 78 22.87 -19.21 0.29
C ILE A 78 21.82 -20.26 0.65
N VAL A 79 20.92 -19.88 1.56
CA VAL A 79 19.79 -20.70 1.99
C VAL A 79 18.51 -20.16 1.37
N LEU A 80 17.75 -21.04 0.72
CA LEU A 80 16.42 -20.79 0.21
C LEU A 80 15.40 -21.05 1.31
N LEU A 81 14.55 -20.07 1.60
CA LEU A 81 13.49 -20.11 2.61
C LEU A 81 12.10 -20.12 1.98
N GLY A 82 11.14 -20.72 2.65
CA GLY A 82 9.71 -20.51 2.41
C GLY A 82 9.09 -21.49 1.44
N GLY A 83 8.35 -20.99 0.45
CA GLY A 83 7.54 -21.80 -0.45
C GLY A 83 8.37 -22.68 -1.40
N ARG A 84 7.72 -23.73 -1.92
CA ARG A 84 8.32 -24.62 -2.91
C ARG A 84 8.12 -24.09 -4.34
N THR A 85 9.01 -24.47 -5.24
CA THR A 85 9.04 -24.02 -6.63
C THR A 85 8.08 -24.82 -7.50
N GLY A 86 7.29 -24.14 -8.30
CA GLY A 86 6.42 -24.71 -9.33
C GLY A 86 6.59 -24.00 -10.68
N ARG A 87 5.72 -24.29 -11.65
CA ARG A 87 5.61 -23.54 -12.92
C ARG A 87 4.80 -22.27 -12.70
N ASP A 88 5.39 -21.34 -11.99
CA ASP A 88 4.75 -20.09 -11.58
C ASP A 88 5.57 -18.93 -12.14
N GLY A 89 4.92 -17.98 -12.83
CA GLY A 89 5.57 -16.80 -13.39
C GLY A 89 6.64 -17.08 -14.46
N ILE A 90 6.64 -18.27 -15.06
CA ILE A 90 7.62 -18.64 -16.09
C ILE A 90 7.50 -17.70 -17.29
N GLY A 91 8.51 -16.88 -17.51
CA GLY A 91 8.47 -15.82 -18.51
C GLY A 91 7.56 -14.63 -18.14
N GLY A 92 7.02 -14.57 -16.92
CA GLY A 92 6.10 -13.54 -16.47
C GLY A 92 6.67 -12.13 -16.58
N ALA A 93 7.91 -11.93 -16.18
CA ALA A 93 8.62 -10.64 -16.35
C ALA A 93 8.72 -10.23 -17.82
N THR A 94 9.05 -11.15 -18.72
CA THR A 94 9.08 -10.93 -20.17
C THR A 94 7.66 -10.75 -20.72
N GLY A 95 6.70 -11.56 -20.26
CA GLY A 95 5.28 -11.50 -20.64
C GLY A 95 4.63 -10.18 -20.25
N SER A 96 4.89 -9.68 -19.04
CA SER A 96 4.38 -8.39 -18.59
C SER A 96 4.87 -7.21 -19.44
N SER A 97 6.03 -7.35 -20.07
CA SER A 97 6.62 -6.35 -20.98
C SER A 97 6.19 -6.51 -22.44
N LYS A 98 5.39 -7.53 -22.79
CA LYS A 98 4.84 -7.72 -24.13
C LYS A 98 3.44 -7.09 -24.25
N ALA A 99 3.10 -6.66 -25.47
CA ALA A 99 1.72 -6.29 -25.78
C ALA A 99 0.85 -7.56 -25.75
N HIS A 100 -0.24 -7.52 -24.98
CA HIS A 100 -1.21 -8.62 -25.00
C HIS A 100 -2.07 -8.54 -26.26
N LYS A 101 -2.34 -9.72 -26.84
CA LYS A 101 -3.22 -9.94 -27.98
C LYS A 101 -4.41 -10.81 -27.57
N LEU A 102 -5.36 -10.99 -28.46
CA LEU A 102 -6.56 -11.80 -28.23
C LEU A 102 -6.26 -13.26 -27.81
N ASP A 103 -5.18 -13.84 -28.32
CA ASP A 103 -4.72 -15.20 -28.06
C ASP A 103 -3.86 -15.36 -26.78
N SER A 104 -3.50 -14.25 -26.13
CA SER A 104 -2.64 -14.27 -24.94
C SER A 104 -3.25 -15.06 -23.78
N LEU A 105 -4.58 -15.11 -23.65
CA LEU A 105 -5.27 -15.83 -22.58
C LEU A 105 -5.07 -17.35 -22.65
N GLU A 106 -4.86 -17.90 -23.83
CA GLU A 106 -4.67 -19.36 -24.04
C GLU A 106 -3.24 -19.81 -23.69
N HIS A 107 -2.27 -18.90 -23.75
CA HIS A 107 -0.84 -19.23 -23.62
C HIS A 107 -0.18 -18.75 -22.33
N CYS A 108 -0.80 -17.86 -21.57
CA CYS A 108 -0.18 -17.19 -20.42
C CYS A 108 -0.38 -17.91 -19.07
N GLY A 109 -0.92 -19.13 -19.03
CA GLY A 109 -1.20 -19.81 -17.76
C GLY A 109 0.01 -20.05 -16.86
N ALA A 110 1.19 -20.29 -17.44
CA ALA A 110 2.44 -20.45 -16.70
C ALA A 110 3.12 -19.11 -16.32
N GLU A 111 2.73 -18.01 -16.97
CA GLU A 111 3.26 -16.67 -16.70
C GLU A 111 2.67 -16.06 -15.42
N VAL A 112 1.58 -16.62 -14.87
CA VAL A 112 0.94 -16.14 -13.65
C VAL A 112 1.76 -16.52 -12.44
N GLN A 113 2.18 -15.54 -11.66
CA GLN A 113 2.76 -15.76 -10.34
C GLN A 113 1.68 -16.29 -9.39
N LYS A 114 2.05 -17.23 -8.52
CA LYS A 114 1.15 -17.79 -7.51
C LYS A 114 1.73 -17.57 -6.14
N GLY A 115 0.96 -16.91 -5.26
CA GLY A 115 1.31 -16.63 -3.90
C GLY A 115 0.75 -17.65 -2.90
N ASN A 116 1.28 -17.59 -1.68
CA ASN A 116 0.80 -18.33 -0.52
C ASN A 116 0.92 -17.46 0.73
N ALA A 117 -0.12 -16.70 1.04
CA ALA A 117 -0.13 -15.75 2.15
C ALA A 117 0.22 -16.39 3.53
N PRO A 118 -0.21 -17.62 3.87
CA PRO A 118 0.24 -18.30 5.08
C PRO A 118 1.75 -18.51 5.18
N ILE A 119 2.44 -18.75 4.06
CA ILE A 119 3.92 -18.83 4.04
C ILE A 119 4.54 -17.46 4.28
N GLU A 120 4.00 -16.40 3.67
CA GLU A 120 4.46 -15.03 3.90
C GLU A 120 4.37 -14.66 5.39
N ARG A 121 3.28 -15.02 6.07
CA ARG A 121 3.14 -14.77 7.52
C ARG A 121 4.23 -15.49 8.34
N LYS A 122 4.63 -16.69 7.96
CA LYS A 122 5.73 -17.41 8.60
C LYS A 122 7.08 -16.70 8.39
N LEU A 123 7.33 -16.21 7.16
CA LEU A 123 8.52 -15.41 6.84
C LEU A 123 8.54 -14.14 7.68
N GLN A 124 7.43 -13.42 7.80
CA GLN A 124 7.34 -12.23 8.65
C GLN A 124 7.69 -12.53 10.11
N ARG A 125 7.24 -13.67 10.69
CA ARG A 125 7.62 -14.07 12.05
C ARG A 125 9.12 -14.33 12.15
N LEU A 126 9.71 -15.05 11.20
CA LEU A 126 11.16 -15.30 11.18
C LEU A 126 11.97 -14.00 11.13
N PHE A 127 11.60 -13.07 10.24
CA PHE A 127 12.31 -11.79 10.10
C PHE A 127 12.04 -10.78 11.24
N ARG A 128 11.16 -11.09 12.18
CA ARG A 128 11.04 -10.35 13.46
C ARG A 128 12.04 -10.84 14.51
N ARG A 129 12.60 -12.02 14.36
CA ARG A 129 13.51 -12.63 15.33
C ARG A 129 14.92 -12.04 15.22
N GLU A 130 15.40 -11.50 16.33
CA GLU A 130 16.76 -10.94 16.43
C GLU A 130 17.84 -11.99 16.12
N ASP A 131 17.68 -13.21 16.66
CA ASP A 131 18.63 -14.31 16.49
C ASP A 131 18.75 -14.77 15.02
N ALA A 132 17.66 -14.71 14.24
CA ALA A 132 17.67 -14.98 12.81
C ALA A 132 18.29 -13.81 12.01
N CYS A 133 17.81 -12.59 12.24
CA CYS A 133 18.25 -11.42 11.47
C CYS A 133 19.74 -11.14 11.58
N LYS A 134 20.33 -11.33 12.77
CA LYS A 134 21.75 -11.09 13.00
C LYS A 134 22.69 -12.08 12.28
N MET A 135 22.19 -13.22 11.83
CA MET A 135 22.96 -14.16 11.01
C MET A 135 22.94 -13.80 9.52
N ILE A 136 21.92 -13.09 9.06
CA ILE A 136 21.71 -12.76 7.64
C ILE A 136 22.64 -11.62 7.23
N LYS A 137 23.63 -11.88 6.36
CA LYS A 137 24.50 -10.86 5.77
C LYS A 137 23.78 -10.05 4.71
N ARG A 138 23.02 -10.73 3.85
CA ARG A 138 22.24 -10.16 2.74
C ARG A 138 21.07 -11.07 2.41
N CYS A 139 19.96 -10.50 1.92
CA CYS A 139 18.80 -11.28 1.47
C CYS A 139 18.13 -10.61 0.26
N ASN A 140 17.45 -11.43 -0.53
CA ASN A 140 16.55 -11.00 -1.61
C ASN A 140 15.27 -11.82 -1.56
N ASP A 141 14.16 -11.20 -1.97
CA ASP A 141 12.91 -11.88 -2.27
C ASP A 141 12.93 -12.54 -3.66
N PHE A 142 11.99 -13.42 -3.91
CA PHE A 142 11.81 -14.05 -5.22
C PHE A 142 10.72 -13.34 -6.00
N GLY A 143 11.14 -12.46 -6.88
CA GLY A 143 10.32 -11.83 -7.90
C GLY A 143 10.69 -12.31 -9.30
N ALA A 144 10.68 -11.36 -10.24
CA ALA A 144 11.04 -11.59 -11.64
C ALA A 144 12.42 -12.25 -11.79
N GLY A 145 12.48 -13.30 -12.59
CA GLY A 145 13.70 -14.05 -12.86
C GLY A 145 14.04 -15.16 -11.84
N GLY A 146 13.23 -15.34 -10.80
CA GLY A 146 13.35 -16.46 -9.86
C GLY A 146 14.73 -16.60 -9.23
N VAL A 147 15.25 -17.85 -9.17
CA VAL A 147 16.59 -18.16 -8.63
C VAL A 147 17.70 -17.36 -9.32
N SER A 148 17.58 -17.16 -10.65
CA SER A 148 18.59 -16.44 -11.44
C SER A 148 18.83 -15.01 -10.96
N VAL A 149 17.80 -14.35 -10.46
CA VAL A 149 17.86 -12.98 -9.95
C VAL A 149 17.98 -12.97 -8.42
N ALA A 150 17.05 -13.59 -7.70
CA ALA A 150 17.02 -13.54 -6.24
C ALA A 150 18.33 -14.05 -5.61
N ILE A 151 18.90 -15.12 -6.13
CA ILE A 151 20.19 -15.64 -5.67
C ILE A 151 21.34 -15.00 -6.47
N GLY A 152 21.15 -14.88 -7.79
CA GLY A 152 22.21 -14.40 -8.70
C GLY A 152 22.72 -13.00 -8.41
N GLU A 153 21.97 -12.16 -7.72
CA GLU A 153 22.35 -10.80 -7.33
C GLU A 153 22.97 -10.68 -5.93
N LEU A 154 22.97 -11.77 -5.13
CA LEU A 154 23.47 -11.71 -3.75
C LEU A 154 25.00 -11.55 -3.69
N ALA A 155 25.76 -12.12 -4.63
CA ALA A 155 27.21 -12.04 -4.65
C ALA A 155 27.76 -12.06 -6.08
N ASP A 156 29.02 -11.62 -6.27
CA ASP A 156 29.67 -11.58 -7.57
C ASP A 156 29.97 -12.97 -8.14
N GLY A 157 30.39 -13.90 -7.30
CA GLY A 157 30.68 -15.30 -7.64
C GLY A 157 29.71 -16.23 -6.95
N LEU A 158 29.05 -17.10 -7.70
CA LEU A 158 28.01 -18.01 -7.18
C LEU A 158 28.03 -19.36 -7.91
N TYR A 159 28.01 -20.43 -7.12
CA TYR A 159 27.70 -21.78 -7.58
C TYR A 159 26.33 -22.20 -7.03
N ILE A 160 25.35 -22.37 -7.91
CA ILE A 160 23.97 -22.71 -7.58
C ILE A 160 23.68 -24.14 -8.02
N ASP A 161 23.25 -24.98 -7.10
CA ASP A 161 22.81 -26.36 -7.35
C ASP A 161 21.27 -26.40 -7.43
N LEU A 162 20.76 -26.38 -8.68
CA LEU A 162 19.33 -26.37 -8.93
C LEU A 162 18.62 -27.65 -8.51
N ASN A 163 19.35 -28.76 -8.29
CA ASN A 163 18.75 -30.00 -7.78
C ASN A 163 18.31 -29.85 -6.31
N LYS A 164 18.92 -28.91 -5.56
CA LYS A 164 18.57 -28.62 -4.17
C LYS A 164 17.40 -27.66 -4.01
N VAL A 165 16.95 -27.03 -5.08
CA VAL A 165 15.78 -26.15 -5.05
C VAL A 165 14.54 -26.99 -4.76
N THR A 166 13.83 -26.67 -3.68
CA THR A 166 12.63 -27.40 -3.24
C THR A 166 11.51 -27.24 -4.26
N LYS A 167 10.80 -28.33 -4.58
CA LYS A 167 9.80 -28.39 -5.64
C LYS A 167 8.41 -28.72 -5.09
N LYS A 168 7.37 -28.14 -5.69
CA LYS A 168 5.96 -28.48 -5.41
C LYS A 168 5.61 -29.87 -5.95
N TYR A 169 6.22 -30.25 -7.06
CA TYR A 169 6.00 -31.51 -7.79
C TYR A 169 7.22 -31.84 -8.68
N ASP A 170 7.31 -33.09 -9.12
CA ASP A 170 8.34 -33.53 -10.04
C ASP A 170 8.09 -33.06 -11.48
N GLY A 171 9.13 -33.15 -12.33
CA GLY A 171 9.05 -32.82 -13.75
C GLY A 171 9.38 -31.37 -14.11
N LEU A 172 9.92 -30.59 -13.18
CA LEU A 172 10.52 -29.29 -13.47
C LEU A 172 11.93 -29.49 -14.02
N ASP A 173 12.23 -28.83 -15.14
CA ASP A 173 13.59 -28.82 -15.71
C ASP A 173 14.47 -27.74 -15.11
N GLY A 174 15.76 -27.73 -15.51
CA GLY A 174 16.73 -26.76 -14.98
C GLY A 174 16.37 -25.31 -15.30
N THR A 175 15.78 -25.05 -16.48
CA THR A 175 15.37 -23.70 -16.88
C THR A 175 14.20 -23.24 -16.02
N GLU A 176 13.17 -24.09 -15.87
CA GLU A 176 12.02 -23.78 -15.02
C GLU A 176 12.43 -23.51 -13.56
N LEU A 177 13.35 -24.32 -13.02
CA LEU A 177 13.89 -24.09 -11.66
C LEU A 177 14.65 -22.77 -11.54
N ALA A 178 15.40 -22.40 -12.59
CA ALA A 178 16.21 -21.18 -12.58
C ALA A 178 15.38 -19.89 -12.67
N ILE A 179 14.24 -19.90 -13.37
CA ILE A 179 13.47 -18.70 -13.67
C ILE A 179 12.05 -18.66 -13.08
N SER A 180 11.62 -19.72 -12.39
CA SER A 180 10.29 -19.73 -11.75
C SER A 180 10.17 -18.62 -10.71
N GLU A 181 9.04 -17.91 -10.77
CA GLU A 181 8.68 -16.80 -9.87
C GLU A 181 7.66 -17.24 -8.81
N SER A 182 7.75 -18.49 -8.31
CA SER A 182 6.94 -18.91 -7.15
C SER A 182 7.19 -17.96 -5.99
N GLN A 183 6.11 -17.34 -5.49
CA GLN A 183 6.19 -16.29 -4.48
C GLN A 183 6.39 -16.85 -3.06
N GLU A 184 6.62 -15.97 -2.09
CA GLU A 184 6.89 -16.27 -0.67
C GLU A 184 8.12 -17.19 -0.51
N ARG A 185 9.15 -16.89 -1.26
CA ARG A 185 10.49 -17.43 -1.09
C ARG A 185 11.45 -16.30 -0.78
N MET A 186 12.46 -16.58 0.06
CA MET A 186 13.56 -15.66 0.34
C MET A 186 14.88 -16.38 0.16
N ALA A 187 15.88 -15.68 -0.37
CA ALA A 187 17.26 -16.16 -0.39
C ALA A 187 18.08 -15.36 0.63
N VAL A 188 18.78 -16.04 1.53
CA VAL A 188 19.61 -15.42 2.56
C VAL A 188 21.05 -15.92 2.47
N ALA A 189 22.01 -14.99 2.57
CA ALA A 189 23.44 -15.29 2.62
C ALA A 189 23.89 -15.37 4.07
N LEU A 190 24.49 -16.49 4.45
CA LEU A 190 24.93 -16.82 5.81
C LEU A 190 26.39 -17.22 5.83
N ALA A 191 27.07 -16.97 6.95
CA ALA A 191 28.37 -17.60 7.22
C ALA A 191 28.17 -19.13 7.36
N PRO A 192 29.15 -19.96 6.94
CA PRO A 192 29.02 -21.43 6.98
C PRO A 192 28.68 -21.99 8.38
N GLU A 193 29.24 -21.40 9.44
CA GLU A 193 29.02 -21.78 10.83
C GLU A 193 27.62 -21.47 11.36
N ASP A 194 26.88 -20.56 10.72
CA ASP A 194 25.54 -20.14 11.13
C ASP A 194 24.41 -20.94 10.45
N VAL A 195 24.72 -21.70 9.38
CA VAL A 195 23.73 -22.34 8.51
C VAL A 195 22.80 -23.30 9.29
N ASP A 196 23.38 -24.23 10.02
CA ASP A 196 22.59 -25.25 10.75
C ASP A 196 21.71 -24.61 11.82
N LYS A 197 22.25 -23.62 12.54
CA LYS A 197 21.50 -22.87 13.54
C LYS A 197 20.35 -22.09 12.91
N PHE A 198 20.60 -21.43 11.78
CA PHE A 198 19.56 -20.68 11.07
C PHE A 198 18.44 -21.59 10.55
N ILE A 199 18.77 -22.76 10.00
CA ILE A 199 17.79 -23.76 9.57
C ILE A 199 16.93 -24.23 10.75
N ALA A 200 17.53 -24.47 11.90
CA ALA A 200 16.79 -24.86 13.12
C ALA A 200 15.79 -23.76 13.54
N ILE A 201 16.20 -22.49 13.51
CA ILE A 201 15.34 -21.35 13.82
C ILE A 201 14.19 -21.20 12.79
N ALA A 202 14.48 -21.38 11.49
CA ALA A 202 13.44 -21.36 10.45
C ALA A 202 12.41 -22.50 10.66
N ASN A 203 12.87 -23.69 11.03
CA ASN A 203 12.00 -24.81 11.35
C ASN A 203 11.12 -24.57 12.59
N GLU A 204 11.60 -23.81 13.58
CA GLU A 204 10.78 -23.38 14.73
C GLU A 204 9.59 -22.51 14.27
N GLU A 205 9.76 -21.72 13.20
CA GLU A 205 8.69 -20.92 12.57
C GLU A 205 7.88 -21.69 11.51
N ASN A 206 8.06 -23.03 11.47
CA ASN A 206 7.39 -23.91 10.50
C ASN A 206 7.70 -23.55 9.03
N LEU A 207 8.96 -23.17 8.76
CA LEU A 207 9.48 -22.82 7.42
C LEU A 207 10.49 -23.87 6.95
N GLU A 208 10.37 -24.26 5.68
CA GLU A 208 11.44 -25.01 5.00
C GLU A 208 12.63 -24.07 4.74
N ALA A 209 13.83 -24.57 4.97
CA ALA A 209 15.09 -23.84 4.73
C ALA A 209 16.13 -24.82 4.16
N THR A 210 16.64 -24.52 2.96
CA THR A 210 17.52 -25.43 2.23
C THR A 210 18.73 -24.70 1.67
N PRO A 211 19.96 -25.16 1.96
CA PRO A 211 21.18 -24.63 1.33
C PRO A 211 21.20 -25.01 -0.16
N VAL A 212 21.18 -24.01 -1.04
CA VAL A 212 21.07 -24.20 -2.51
C VAL A 212 22.25 -23.67 -3.30
N ALA A 213 23.06 -22.79 -2.68
CA ALA A 213 24.20 -22.18 -3.37
C ALA A 213 25.37 -21.87 -2.42
N LYS A 214 26.55 -21.65 -3.00
CA LYS A 214 27.73 -21.16 -2.31
C LYS A 214 28.32 -19.96 -3.03
N VAL A 215 28.83 -19.01 -2.26
CA VAL A 215 29.63 -17.90 -2.80
C VAL A 215 31.02 -18.41 -3.14
N THR A 216 31.52 -18.06 -4.33
CA THR A 216 32.80 -18.50 -4.89
C THR A 216 33.77 -17.32 -5.08
N GLU A 217 35.09 -17.62 -5.10
CA GLU A 217 36.11 -16.62 -5.44
C GLU A 217 36.04 -16.20 -6.92
N GLU A 218 35.71 -17.17 -7.78
CA GLU A 218 35.54 -16.89 -9.22
C GLU A 218 34.26 -16.07 -9.41
N LYS A 219 34.40 -14.88 -9.97
CA LYS A 219 33.28 -13.94 -10.23
C LYS A 219 32.45 -14.38 -11.44
N ARG A 220 31.72 -15.47 -11.26
CA ARG A 220 30.82 -16.04 -12.27
C ARG A 220 29.50 -16.49 -11.63
N LEU A 221 28.41 -16.36 -12.38
CA LEU A 221 27.17 -17.00 -12.08
C LEU A 221 27.16 -18.38 -12.74
N ASN A 222 27.31 -19.43 -11.94
CA ASN A 222 27.26 -20.81 -12.41
C ASN A 222 26.07 -21.54 -11.82
N MET A 223 25.16 -22.04 -12.67
CA MET A 223 24.02 -22.86 -12.27
C MET A 223 24.16 -24.26 -12.83
N VAL A 224 24.06 -25.24 -11.97
CA VAL A 224 24.21 -26.66 -12.31
C VAL A 224 22.89 -27.41 -12.09
N TRP A 225 22.51 -28.21 -13.09
CA TRP A 225 21.35 -29.11 -13.01
C TRP A 225 21.74 -30.49 -13.53
N ASN A 226 21.47 -31.53 -12.76
CA ASN A 226 21.85 -32.93 -13.07
C ASN A 226 23.34 -33.09 -13.46
N GLY A 227 24.22 -32.38 -12.75
CA GLY A 227 25.65 -32.43 -12.99
C GLY A 227 26.15 -31.64 -14.21
N VAL A 228 25.27 -30.98 -14.93
CA VAL A 228 25.60 -30.15 -16.11
C VAL A 228 25.45 -28.68 -15.77
N SER A 229 26.46 -27.89 -16.09
CA SER A 229 26.39 -26.42 -15.99
C SER A 229 25.48 -25.88 -17.11
N ILE A 230 24.30 -25.40 -16.76
CA ILE A 230 23.33 -24.85 -17.72
C ILE A 230 23.45 -23.33 -17.86
N VAL A 231 24.04 -22.67 -16.87
CA VAL A 231 24.40 -21.23 -16.93
C VAL A 231 25.82 -21.08 -16.40
N ASN A 232 26.67 -20.39 -17.16
CA ASN A 232 28.04 -20.05 -16.73
C ASN A 232 28.45 -18.71 -17.34
N ILE A 233 28.12 -17.61 -16.65
CA ILE A 233 28.26 -16.25 -17.17
C ILE A 233 29.17 -15.46 -16.22
N SER A 234 30.14 -14.71 -16.77
CA SER A 234 31.00 -13.84 -15.97
C SER A 234 30.22 -12.65 -15.39
N ARG A 235 30.59 -12.21 -14.20
CA ARG A 235 30.01 -11.02 -13.56
C ARG A 235 30.25 -9.77 -14.41
N GLU A 236 31.42 -9.67 -15.05
CA GLU A 236 31.76 -8.58 -15.96
C GLU A 236 30.73 -8.46 -17.09
N PHE A 237 30.37 -9.60 -17.73
CA PHE A 237 29.33 -9.61 -18.76
C PHE A 237 27.96 -9.21 -18.22
N LEU A 238 27.54 -9.74 -17.06
CA LEU A 238 26.27 -9.37 -16.43
C LEU A 238 26.19 -7.88 -16.09
N ASN A 239 27.32 -7.28 -15.66
CA ASN A 239 27.40 -5.88 -15.29
C ASN A 239 27.54 -4.95 -16.51
N SER A 240 27.80 -5.46 -17.71
CA SER A 240 27.97 -4.65 -18.93
C SER A 240 26.66 -4.03 -19.44
N ASN A 241 25.49 -4.48 -18.96
CA ASN A 241 24.16 -4.10 -19.47
C ASN A 241 23.96 -4.36 -20.99
N GLY A 242 24.81 -5.17 -21.60
CA GLY A 242 24.78 -5.50 -23.02
C GLY A 242 25.27 -4.38 -23.93
N ALA A 243 24.78 -4.35 -25.18
CA ALA A 243 25.16 -3.34 -26.17
C ALA A 243 24.58 -1.96 -25.80
N GLU A 244 25.35 -0.92 -26.06
CA GLU A 244 24.92 0.47 -25.92
C GLU A 244 23.66 0.73 -26.76
N LYS A 245 22.67 1.36 -26.15
CA LYS A 245 21.38 1.66 -26.77
C LYS A 245 21.17 3.15 -26.84
N HIS A 246 20.75 3.63 -28.02
CA HIS A 246 20.43 5.02 -28.26
C HIS A 246 18.96 5.15 -28.66
N GLN A 247 18.29 6.18 -28.13
CA GLN A 247 16.91 6.48 -28.45
C GLN A 247 16.73 8.00 -28.59
N ASN A 248 16.14 8.43 -29.70
CA ASN A 248 15.69 9.81 -29.85
C ASN A 248 14.43 10.02 -29.02
N VAL A 249 14.37 11.14 -28.31
CA VAL A 249 13.25 11.51 -27.45
C VAL A 249 12.74 12.88 -27.83
N HIS A 250 11.41 13.03 -27.92
CA HIS A 250 10.76 14.31 -28.16
C HIS A 250 9.67 14.52 -27.10
N ILE A 251 9.81 15.58 -26.29
CA ILE A 251 8.78 16.01 -25.33
C ILE A 251 7.83 16.95 -26.04
N GLU A 252 6.57 16.54 -26.14
CA GLU A 252 5.52 17.37 -26.70
C GLU A 252 5.11 18.48 -25.71
N LYS A 253 4.69 19.63 -26.24
CA LYS A 253 4.19 20.73 -25.43
C LYS A 253 2.88 20.31 -24.76
N GLY A 254 2.87 20.25 -23.43
CA GLY A 254 1.67 19.94 -22.66
C GLY A 254 0.60 21.05 -22.73
N THR A 255 -0.60 20.69 -22.36
CA THR A 255 -1.75 21.58 -22.23
C THR A 255 -2.17 21.74 -20.77
N VAL A 256 -2.96 22.77 -20.49
CA VAL A 256 -3.57 22.97 -19.15
C VAL A 256 -4.85 22.15 -19.08
N TRP A 257 -4.97 21.36 -18.01
CA TRP A 257 -6.20 20.62 -17.73
C TRP A 257 -6.97 21.22 -16.57
N GLN A 258 -8.29 21.28 -16.72
CA GLN A 258 -9.24 21.67 -15.68
C GLN A 258 -10.43 20.70 -15.70
N PRO A 259 -10.94 20.25 -14.56
CA PRO A 259 -12.10 19.39 -14.51
C PRO A 259 -13.32 20.12 -15.07
N GLN A 260 -14.15 19.40 -15.82
CA GLN A 260 -15.38 19.91 -16.39
C GLN A 260 -16.59 19.25 -15.72
N TRP A 261 -17.26 20.00 -14.87
CA TRP A 261 -18.48 19.54 -14.21
C TRP A 261 -19.71 20.03 -14.98
N SER A 262 -20.61 19.09 -15.30
CA SER A 262 -21.85 19.43 -16.03
C SER A 262 -22.81 20.25 -15.16
N GLY A 263 -23.56 21.14 -15.79
CA GLY A 263 -24.56 21.98 -15.14
C GLY A 263 -24.24 23.47 -15.16
N ILE A 264 -25.26 24.27 -14.95
CA ILE A 264 -25.18 25.73 -15.05
C ILE A 264 -24.94 26.36 -13.66
N THR A 265 -25.63 25.87 -12.62
CA THR A 265 -25.52 26.39 -11.26
C THR A 265 -24.45 25.70 -10.47
N PHE A 266 -24.07 26.29 -9.33
CA PHE A 266 -23.12 25.67 -8.41
C PHE A 266 -23.65 24.30 -7.91
N ALA A 267 -24.92 24.21 -7.52
CA ALA A 267 -25.53 22.97 -7.06
C ALA A 267 -25.52 21.85 -8.11
N HIS A 268 -25.77 22.17 -9.37
CA HIS A 268 -25.66 21.18 -10.46
C HIS A 268 -24.26 20.64 -10.61
N LYS A 269 -23.24 21.50 -10.56
CA LYS A 269 -21.83 21.10 -10.63
C LYS A 269 -21.40 20.29 -9.40
N MET A 270 -21.89 20.63 -8.20
CA MET A 270 -21.66 19.83 -7.00
C MET A 270 -22.19 18.40 -7.16
N LYS A 271 -23.43 18.23 -7.61
CA LYS A 271 -24.02 16.90 -7.85
C LYS A 271 -23.23 16.11 -8.90
N ALA A 272 -22.78 16.78 -9.98
CA ALA A 272 -21.94 16.15 -10.98
C ALA A 272 -20.59 15.72 -10.43
N MET A 273 -19.94 16.55 -9.62
CA MET A 273 -18.65 16.28 -8.99
C MET A 273 -18.72 15.11 -7.99
N VAL A 274 -19.66 15.15 -7.06
CA VAL A 274 -19.76 14.09 -6.04
C VAL A 274 -20.15 12.73 -6.66
N GLY A 275 -20.83 12.73 -7.80
CA GLY A 275 -21.15 11.54 -8.58
C GLY A 275 -20.06 11.10 -9.57
N ASP A 276 -18.91 11.80 -9.65
CA ASP A 276 -17.78 11.40 -10.48
C ASP A 276 -17.06 10.18 -9.90
N LEU A 277 -16.55 9.28 -10.77
CA LEU A 277 -15.89 8.05 -10.33
C LEU A 277 -14.61 8.29 -9.53
N ASN A 278 -13.90 9.39 -9.76
CA ASN A 278 -12.68 9.73 -9.01
C ASN A 278 -12.96 10.50 -7.71
N VAL A 279 -14.20 10.97 -7.51
CA VAL A 279 -14.63 11.70 -6.31
C VAL A 279 -15.50 10.86 -5.38
N CYS A 280 -16.38 10.02 -5.95
CA CYS A 280 -17.38 9.24 -5.21
C CYS A 280 -16.76 8.30 -4.17
N SER A 281 -17.61 7.78 -3.26
CA SER A 281 -17.20 6.90 -2.16
C SER A 281 -16.48 5.65 -2.66
N LYS A 282 -15.33 5.37 -2.05
CA LYS A 282 -14.58 4.10 -2.19
C LYS A 282 -14.74 3.21 -0.96
N LYS A 283 -15.69 3.56 -0.06
CA LYS A 283 -15.86 2.85 1.22
C LYS A 283 -16.12 1.36 1.05
N GLY A 284 -16.99 0.98 0.14
CA GLY A 284 -17.28 -0.43 -0.11
C GLY A 284 -16.08 -1.24 -0.67
N LEU A 285 -15.13 -0.57 -1.34
CA LEU A 285 -13.86 -1.17 -1.70
C LEU A 285 -12.95 -1.31 -0.47
N ALA A 286 -12.78 -0.24 0.30
CA ALA A 286 -11.88 -0.21 1.44
C ALA A 286 -12.31 -1.19 2.56
N GLU A 287 -13.60 -1.38 2.79
CA GLU A 287 -14.13 -2.31 3.81
C GLU A 287 -13.89 -3.80 3.52
N ARG A 288 -13.34 -4.15 2.35
CA ARG A 288 -12.88 -5.51 2.03
C ARG A 288 -11.52 -5.82 2.65
N PHE A 289 -10.78 -4.80 3.04
CA PHE A 289 -9.44 -4.89 3.60
C PHE A 289 -9.50 -4.69 5.11
N ASP A 290 -8.68 -5.47 5.84
CA ASP A 290 -8.52 -5.27 7.27
C ASP A 290 -7.62 -4.06 7.52
N SER A 291 -8.17 -3.02 8.14
CA SER A 291 -7.44 -1.79 8.45
C SER A 291 -6.92 -1.74 9.90
N THR A 292 -7.21 -2.75 10.73
CA THR A 292 -6.98 -2.70 12.19
C THR A 292 -6.09 -3.81 12.72
N ILE A 293 -5.76 -4.81 11.93
CA ILE A 293 -4.87 -5.90 12.34
C ILE A 293 -3.53 -5.35 12.86
N GLY A 294 -2.99 -5.95 13.91
CA GLY A 294 -1.78 -5.43 14.58
C GLY A 294 -2.08 -4.39 15.66
N ALA A 295 -3.34 -3.91 15.79
CA ALA A 295 -3.79 -2.94 16.77
C ALA A 295 -2.91 -1.67 16.87
N ALA A 296 -2.33 -1.26 15.74
CA ALA A 296 -1.41 -0.12 15.63
C ALA A 296 -2.01 1.06 14.84
N THR A 297 -3.20 0.91 14.26
CA THR A 297 -3.86 1.92 13.42
C THR A 297 -4.17 3.18 14.22
N VAL A 298 -3.74 4.33 13.69
CA VAL A 298 -4.01 5.66 14.25
C VAL A 298 -5.16 6.33 13.50
N LEU A 299 -5.17 6.22 12.17
CA LEU A 299 -6.27 6.67 11.32
C LEU A 299 -6.91 5.49 10.61
N MET A 300 -8.22 5.36 10.74
CA MET A 300 -9.02 4.47 9.91
C MET A 300 -9.10 5.04 8.48
N PRO A 301 -9.37 4.23 7.44
CA PRO A 301 -9.51 4.74 6.06
C PRO A 301 -10.55 5.86 5.92
N PHE A 302 -11.58 5.82 6.74
CA PHE A 302 -12.65 6.82 6.82
C PHE A 302 -12.84 7.26 8.26
N GLY A 303 -12.84 8.59 8.49
CA GLY A 303 -12.96 9.20 9.81
C GLY A 303 -14.36 9.71 10.14
N GLY A 304 -14.50 10.16 11.39
CA GLY A 304 -15.73 10.67 11.97
C GLY A 304 -16.61 9.59 12.59
N ALA A 305 -17.64 10.02 13.33
CA ALA A 305 -18.59 9.12 14.00
C ALA A 305 -19.33 8.18 13.03
N TYR A 306 -19.55 8.63 11.79
CA TYR A 306 -20.19 7.85 10.73
C TYR A 306 -19.17 7.15 9.80
N GLN A 307 -17.87 7.35 10.01
CA GLN A 307 -16.81 6.77 9.17
C GLN A 307 -17.04 7.01 7.67
N LEU A 308 -17.27 8.27 7.29
CA LEU A 308 -17.54 8.64 5.90
C LEU A 308 -16.51 9.58 5.28
N THR A 309 -15.72 10.32 6.08
CA THR A 309 -14.68 11.22 5.53
C THR A 309 -13.42 10.44 5.19
N PRO A 310 -13.01 10.35 3.90
CA PRO A 310 -11.73 9.76 3.53
C PRO A 310 -10.55 10.50 4.20
N GLN A 311 -9.58 9.77 4.71
CA GLN A 311 -8.41 10.36 5.34
C GLN A 311 -7.33 10.70 4.31
N ASN A 312 -6.53 11.75 4.57
CA ASN A 312 -5.44 12.16 3.68
C ASN A 312 -4.34 11.11 3.56
N ALA A 313 -4.05 10.41 4.66
CA ALA A 313 -2.94 9.46 4.75
C ALA A 313 -3.32 8.25 5.60
N MET A 314 -2.67 7.14 5.34
CA MET A 314 -2.61 6.02 6.26
C MET A 314 -1.64 6.35 7.39
N VAL A 315 -2.02 6.09 8.65
CA VAL A 315 -1.14 6.28 9.81
C VAL A 315 -1.26 5.10 10.75
N ALA A 316 -0.12 4.50 11.08
CA ALA A 316 -0.02 3.41 12.04
C ALA A 316 1.19 3.58 12.97
N LYS A 317 1.05 3.20 14.23
CA LYS A 317 2.18 3.12 15.18
C LYS A 317 3.19 2.07 14.73
N LEU A 318 4.46 2.27 15.05
CA LEU A 318 5.48 1.27 14.74
C LEU A 318 5.23 -0.04 15.53
N PRO A 319 5.42 -1.20 14.90
CA PRO A 319 5.17 -2.51 15.50
C PRO A 319 6.32 -2.91 16.45
N VAL A 320 6.35 -2.28 17.61
CA VAL A 320 7.34 -2.55 18.67
C VAL A 320 6.75 -3.44 19.78
N ASP A 321 7.62 -4.04 20.59
CA ASP A 321 7.21 -4.66 21.83
C ASP A 321 6.81 -3.56 22.83
N GLY A 322 5.63 -3.70 23.45
CA GLY A 322 5.06 -2.68 24.33
C GLY A 322 4.36 -1.54 23.57
N GLU A 323 4.41 -0.35 24.14
CA GLU A 323 3.71 0.83 23.63
C GLU A 323 4.68 1.86 23.03
N THR A 324 4.21 2.54 21.98
CA THR A 324 4.95 3.65 21.36
C THR A 324 4.02 4.79 20.93
N ASN A 325 4.53 6.01 20.94
CA ASN A 325 3.90 7.17 20.33
C ASN A 325 4.48 7.47 18.91
N THR A 326 5.49 6.71 18.49
CA THR A 326 6.06 6.87 17.15
C THR A 326 5.20 6.14 16.14
N CYS A 327 4.86 6.82 15.05
CA CYS A 327 4.05 6.29 13.95
C CYS A 327 4.70 6.59 12.59
N SER A 328 4.33 5.82 11.60
CA SER A 328 4.57 6.13 10.19
C SER A 328 3.32 6.68 9.55
N GLY A 329 3.49 7.66 8.66
CA GLY A 329 2.45 8.14 7.76
C GLY A 329 2.84 7.84 6.33
N MET A 330 1.85 7.49 5.48
CA MET A 330 2.04 7.32 4.06
C MET A 330 0.84 7.86 3.30
N ALA A 331 1.10 8.64 2.26
CA ALA A 331 0.10 9.21 1.38
C ALA A 331 0.51 9.07 -0.08
N TRP A 332 -0.44 9.17 -0.98
CA TRP A 332 -0.20 9.11 -2.42
C TRP A 332 -0.79 10.30 -3.16
N GLY A 333 -0.25 10.57 -4.36
CA GLY A 333 -0.74 11.61 -5.27
C GLY A 333 -0.70 11.13 -6.72
N TYR A 334 -1.77 11.41 -7.47
CA TYR A 334 -1.86 11.12 -8.89
C TYR A 334 -3.17 11.64 -9.50
N ASN A 335 -3.08 12.23 -10.69
CA ASN A 335 -4.24 12.61 -11.50
C ASN A 335 -4.05 12.19 -12.97
N PRO A 336 -4.81 11.20 -13.48
CA PRO A 336 -4.64 10.66 -14.82
C PRO A 336 -4.94 11.65 -15.93
N TYR A 337 -5.86 12.57 -15.71
CA TYR A 337 -6.24 13.58 -16.70
C TYR A 337 -5.20 14.68 -16.83
N LEU A 338 -4.66 15.13 -15.69
CA LEU A 338 -3.56 16.09 -15.66
C LEU A 338 -2.30 15.49 -16.29
N MET A 339 -1.97 14.22 -15.94
CA MET A 339 -0.85 13.49 -16.55
C MET A 339 -1.03 13.30 -18.06
N SER A 340 -2.25 13.07 -18.54
CA SER A 340 -2.55 12.96 -19.97
C SER A 340 -2.38 14.29 -20.70
N ALA A 341 -2.71 15.39 -20.05
CA ALA A 341 -2.59 16.72 -20.62
C ALA A 341 -1.14 17.26 -20.61
N ASN A 342 -0.39 16.96 -19.53
CA ASN A 342 0.98 17.44 -19.35
C ASN A 342 1.71 16.55 -18.35
N GLN A 343 2.60 15.69 -18.84
CA GLN A 343 3.30 14.70 -18.01
C GLN A 343 4.25 15.35 -16.98
N TYR A 344 4.94 16.44 -17.36
CA TYR A 344 5.82 17.18 -16.46
C TYR A 344 5.03 17.80 -15.29
N VAL A 345 3.96 18.53 -15.59
CA VAL A 345 3.11 19.16 -14.58
C VAL A 345 2.40 18.09 -13.73
N GLY A 346 1.87 17.05 -14.38
CA GLY A 346 1.15 15.97 -13.68
C GLY A 346 2.02 15.23 -12.67
N ALA A 347 3.25 14.87 -13.02
CA ALA A 347 4.19 14.21 -12.13
C ALA A 347 4.66 15.14 -11.00
N ARG A 348 4.95 16.41 -11.31
CA ARG A 348 5.26 17.43 -10.31
C ARG A 348 4.14 17.58 -9.28
N MET A 349 2.88 17.62 -9.74
CA MET A 349 1.71 17.72 -8.86
C MET A 349 1.44 16.42 -8.09
N ALA A 350 1.75 15.26 -8.63
CA ALA A 350 1.65 13.99 -7.90
C ALA A 350 2.57 13.99 -6.66
N VAL A 351 3.80 14.48 -6.79
CA VAL A 351 4.73 14.64 -5.67
C VAL A 351 4.19 15.68 -4.67
N VAL A 352 3.78 16.85 -5.15
CA VAL A 352 3.22 17.90 -4.28
C VAL A 352 2.01 17.37 -3.52
N GLU A 353 1.08 16.66 -4.17
CA GLU A 353 -0.13 16.12 -3.54
C GLU A 353 0.21 15.14 -2.42
N SER A 354 1.08 14.16 -2.68
CA SER A 354 1.46 13.14 -1.68
C SER A 354 2.10 13.77 -0.45
N VAL A 355 2.97 14.77 -0.63
CA VAL A 355 3.62 15.50 0.48
C VAL A 355 2.62 16.40 1.21
N THR A 356 1.74 17.11 0.48
CA THR A 356 0.69 17.96 1.09
C THR A 356 -0.22 17.16 2.00
N LYS A 357 -0.61 15.96 1.58
CA LYS A 357 -1.43 15.03 2.38
C LYS A 357 -0.73 14.62 3.68
N LEU A 358 0.58 14.36 3.66
CA LEU A 358 1.35 14.08 4.87
C LEU A 358 1.39 15.29 5.81
N VAL A 359 1.66 16.48 5.29
CA VAL A 359 1.69 17.72 6.10
C VAL A 359 0.32 17.99 6.72
N ALA A 360 -0.76 17.86 5.95
CA ALA A 360 -2.12 18.01 6.45
C ALA A 360 -2.48 16.99 7.54
N THR A 361 -1.76 15.86 7.60
CA THR A 361 -1.95 14.82 8.63
C THR A 361 -1.06 15.02 9.86
N GLY A 362 -0.14 16.01 9.84
CA GLY A 362 0.73 16.35 10.98
C GLY A 362 2.16 15.79 10.89
N PHE A 363 2.60 15.41 9.70
CA PHE A 363 3.98 15.00 9.44
C PHE A 363 4.81 16.17 8.88
N ARG A 364 6.10 16.16 9.14
CA ARG A 364 7.03 17.15 8.61
C ARG A 364 7.41 16.80 7.18
N TYR A 365 7.30 17.75 6.26
CA TYR A 365 7.64 17.50 4.85
C TYR A 365 9.13 17.19 4.65
N GLU A 366 10.03 17.77 5.46
CA GLU A 366 11.47 17.54 5.38
C GLU A 366 11.89 16.12 5.73
N ASP A 367 11.07 15.41 6.51
CA ASP A 367 11.30 14.02 6.92
C ASP A 367 10.69 13.01 5.94
N ALA A 368 10.09 13.51 4.84
CA ALA A 368 9.45 12.65 3.85
C ALA A 368 10.47 12.00 2.89
N TYR A 369 10.25 10.73 2.63
CA TYR A 369 10.88 9.98 1.54
C TYR A 369 9.82 9.62 0.51
N LEU A 370 10.25 9.60 -0.77
CA LEU A 370 9.36 9.32 -1.88
C LEU A 370 9.67 7.95 -2.50
N THR A 371 8.64 7.35 -3.09
CA THR A 371 8.79 6.21 -4.01
C THR A 371 7.77 6.36 -5.14
N PHE A 372 8.16 6.02 -6.37
CA PHE A 372 7.34 6.24 -7.54
C PHE A 372 6.92 4.94 -8.19
N GLN A 373 5.69 4.90 -8.68
CA GLN A 373 5.22 3.85 -9.57
C GLN A 373 4.85 4.47 -10.91
N GLU A 374 5.54 4.04 -11.97
CA GLU A 374 5.29 4.49 -13.33
C GLU A 374 4.61 3.41 -14.17
N TYR A 375 3.73 3.86 -15.07
CA TYR A 375 3.08 3.00 -16.05
C TYR A 375 2.75 3.78 -17.31
N PHE A 376 3.36 3.37 -18.42
CA PHE A 376 3.17 4.01 -19.72
C PHE A 376 2.80 2.98 -20.78
N GLU A 377 2.28 3.46 -21.90
CA GLU A 377 2.08 2.68 -23.08
C GLU A 377 3.38 2.10 -23.63
N ARG A 378 3.28 1.13 -24.52
CA ARG A 378 4.45 0.57 -25.21
C ARG A 378 5.14 1.66 -26.06
N LEU A 379 6.39 1.94 -25.75
CA LEU A 379 7.13 3.08 -26.33
C LEU A 379 7.56 2.83 -27.78
N GLY A 380 8.01 1.63 -28.12
CA GLY A 380 8.52 1.29 -29.45
C GLY A 380 9.69 2.20 -29.86
N SER A 381 9.70 2.64 -31.12
CA SER A 381 10.74 3.51 -31.67
C SER A 381 10.30 4.98 -31.86
N LYS A 382 9.09 5.34 -31.37
CA LYS A 382 8.54 6.68 -31.57
C LYS A 382 9.10 7.66 -30.53
N PRO A 383 9.81 8.73 -30.93
CA PRO A 383 10.40 9.70 -30.00
C PRO A 383 9.37 10.36 -29.04
N GLU A 384 8.16 10.60 -29.52
CA GLU A 384 7.09 11.24 -28.74
C GLU A 384 6.60 10.35 -27.60
N ARG A 385 6.58 9.02 -27.81
CA ARG A 385 6.21 8.07 -26.75
C ARG A 385 7.27 8.02 -25.65
N TRP A 386 8.56 8.10 -26.02
CA TRP A 386 9.67 8.22 -25.08
C TRP A 386 9.70 9.56 -24.34
N GLY A 387 9.14 10.60 -24.96
CA GLY A 387 8.98 11.93 -24.37
C GLY A 387 8.12 11.95 -23.11
N LYS A 388 7.10 11.09 -23.04
CA LYS A 388 6.15 11.06 -21.92
C LYS A 388 6.81 10.63 -20.59
N PRO A 389 7.46 9.45 -20.48
CA PRO A 389 8.16 9.08 -19.26
C PRO A 389 9.28 10.05 -18.90
N LEU A 390 10.04 10.56 -19.90
CA LEU A 390 11.07 11.56 -19.63
C LEU A 390 10.49 12.84 -19.02
N ALA A 391 9.40 13.36 -19.58
CA ALA A 391 8.74 14.55 -19.04
C ALA A 391 8.22 14.32 -17.62
N ALA A 392 7.64 13.15 -17.34
CA ALA A 392 7.17 12.78 -16.01
C ALA A 392 8.33 12.71 -14.99
N LEU A 393 9.42 12.04 -15.35
CA LEU A 393 10.62 11.97 -14.50
C LEU A 393 11.23 13.36 -14.22
N LEU A 394 11.29 14.23 -15.23
CA LEU A 394 11.76 15.61 -15.05
C LEU A 394 10.85 16.42 -14.13
N GLY A 395 9.53 16.25 -14.22
CA GLY A 395 8.58 16.90 -13.32
C GLY A 395 8.72 16.42 -11.88
N ALA A 396 8.86 15.10 -11.68
CA ALA A 396 9.12 14.52 -10.37
C ALA A 396 10.47 14.94 -9.78
N LEU A 397 11.51 15.04 -10.61
CA LEU A 397 12.84 15.51 -10.21
C LEU A 397 12.80 16.98 -9.77
N ASP A 398 12.12 17.83 -10.55
CA ASP A 398 11.96 19.25 -10.21
C ASP A 398 11.25 19.43 -8.85
N ALA A 399 10.21 18.63 -8.59
CA ALA A 399 9.54 18.64 -7.29
C ALA A 399 10.47 18.19 -6.14
N GLN A 400 11.27 17.15 -6.34
CA GLN A 400 12.25 16.68 -5.35
C GLN A 400 13.29 17.77 -5.03
N ILE A 401 13.86 18.39 -6.06
CA ILE A 401 14.84 19.48 -5.89
C ILE A 401 14.18 20.68 -5.20
N GLY A 402 12.99 21.06 -5.63
CA GLY A 402 12.25 22.20 -5.09
C GLY A 402 11.89 22.04 -3.61
N LEU A 403 11.48 20.85 -3.21
CA LEU A 403 11.16 20.52 -1.81
C LEU A 403 12.42 20.21 -0.98
N GLY A 404 13.50 19.75 -1.59
CA GLY A 404 14.71 19.31 -0.90
C GLY A 404 14.58 17.91 -0.28
N ILE A 405 13.73 17.03 -0.86
CA ILE A 405 13.51 15.65 -0.42
C ILE A 405 13.83 14.69 -1.56
N GLY A 406 14.07 13.41 -1.25
CA GLY A 406 14.50 12.42 -2.23
C GLY A 406 13.58 11.21 -2.35
N SER A 407 13.60 10.60 -3.53
CA SER A 407 13.05 9.27 -3.74
C SER A 407 14.05 8.19 -3.35
N ILE A 408 13.56 7.13 -2.71
CA ILE A 408 14.35 5.98 -2.26
C ILE A 408 14.27 4.80 -3.24
N GLY A 409 13.40 4.88 -4.23
CA GLY A 409 13.21 3.85 -5.23
C GLY A 409 11.90 4.02 -5.99
N GLY A 410 11.53 2.97 -6.70
CA GLY A 410 10.30 2.92 -7.47
C GLY A 410 10.27 1.72 -8.40
N LYS A 411 9.24 1.68 -9.23
CA LYS A 411 9.05 0.69 -10.27
C LYS A 411 8.45 1.34 -11.51
N ASP A 412 8.85 0.85 -12.68
CA ASP A 412 8.30 1.27 -13.95
C ASP A 412 7.80 0.10 -14.79
N SER A 413 6.89 0.37 -15.71
CA SER A 413 6.49 -0.55 -16.76
C SER A 413 6.01 0.21 -18.00
N MET A 414 6.55 -0.16 -19.16
CA MET A 414 6.21 0.43 -20.46
C MET A 414 5.42 -0.59 -21.32
N SER A 415 4.43 -1.26 -20.71
CA SER A 415 3.65 -2.32 -21.35
C SER A 415 2.15 -2.06 -21.44
N GLY A 416 1.74 -0.82 -21.19
CA GLY A 416 0.34 -0.40 -21.03
C GLY A 416 -0.43 -0.23 -22.32
N SER A 417 -0.24 -1.10 -23.32
CA SER A 417 -0.98 -1.08 -24.58
C SER A 417 -1.76 -2.36 -24.80
N PHE A 418 -2.94 -2.25 -25.41
CA PHE A 418 -3.74 -3.34 -25.91
C PHE A 418 -4.40 -2.94 -27.24
N GLU A 419 -4.02 -3.60 -28.32
CA GLU A 419 -4.44 -3.24 -29.69
C GLU A 419 -4.21 -1.75 -29.97
N GLN A 420 -5.28 -0.97 -30.11
CA GLN A 420 -5.22 0.47 -30.40
C GLN A 420 -5.33 1.35 -29.13
N LEU A 421 -5.50 0.72 -27.97
CA LEU A 421 -5.66 1.43 -26.71
C LEU A 421 -4.34 1.52 -25.97
N ASP A 422 -4.09 2.69 -25.42
CA ASP A 422 -2.97 2.95 -24.51
C ASP A 422 -3.51 3.38 -23.14
N VAL A 423 -2.83 2.95 -22.05
CA VAL A 423 -3.09 3.49 -20.72
C VAL A 423 -2.75 4.98 -20.68
N PRO A 424 -3.39 5.78 -19.82
CA PRO A 424 -2.93 7.15 -19.61
C PRO A 424 -1.50 7.13 -19.05
N PRO A 425 -0.66 8.13 -19.36
CA PRO A 425 0.62 8.32 -18.70
C PRO A 425 0.42 8.32 -17.19
N THR A 426 1.18 7.51 -16.49
CA THR A 426 1.02 7.30 -15.05
C THR A 426 2.34 7.45 -14.33
N LEU A 427 2.40 8.37 -13.36
CA LEU A 427 3.38 8.40 -12.28
C LEU A 427 2.62 8.65 -10.99
N VAL A 428 2.56 7.66 -10.13
CA VAL A 428 2.00 7.77 -8.78
C VAL A 428 3.14 8.04 -7.82
N SER A 429 3.03 9.11 -7.04
CA SER A 429 3.97 9.40 -5.97
C SER A 429 3.43 8.88 -4.65
N PHE A 430 4.22 8.10 -3.93
CA PHE A 430 4.01 7.78 -2.53
C PHE A 430 5.01 8.56 -1.70
N ALA A 431 4.52 9.24 -0.65
CA ALA A 431 5.34 9.92 0.34
C ALA A 431 5.14 9.24 1.70
N THR A 432 6.25 8.97 2.40
CA THR A 432 6.22 8.37 3.74
C THR A 432 7.10 9.16 4.69
N ALA A 433 6.66 9.31 5.93
CA ALA A 433 7.41 9.97 6.98
C ALA A 433 7.15 9.33 8.34
N ILE A 434 8.07 9.57 9.28
CA ILE A 434 7.94 9.17 10.69
C ILE A 434 7.47 10.38 11.50
N GLY A 435 6.53 10.15 12.42
CA GLY A 435 5.95 11.20 13.26
C GLY A 435 5.53 10.70 14.64
N LYS A 436 4.66 11.46 15.28
CA LYS A 436 4.09 11.17 16.60
C LYS A 436 2.58 11.04 16.52
N ALA A 437 2.04 9.94 17.02
CA ALA A 437 0.61 9.63 16.93
C ALA A 437 -0.28 10.68 17.62
N ASN A 438 0.21 11.33 18.68
CA ASN A 438 -0.52 12.40 19.38
C ASN A 438 -0.50 13.76 18.65
N ARG A 439 0.20 13.87 17.51
CA ARG A 439 0.19 15.06 16.63
C ARG A 439 -0.60 14.83 15.35
N VAL A 440 -1.16 13.63 15.18
CA VAL A 440 -1.91 13.30 13.97
C VAL A 440 -3.25 14.01 13.97
N VAL A 441 -3.54 14.65 12.84
CA VAL A 441 -4.80 15.36 12.58
C VAL A 441 -5.57 14.58 11.52
N SER A 442 -6.85 14.35 11.76
CA SER A 442 -7.74 13.71 10.80
C SER A 442 -8.52 14.73 9.96
N THR A 443 -9.17 14.24 8.91
CA THR A 443 -9.71 15.10 7.85
C THR A 443 -11.09 15.66 8.16
N GLU A 444 -11.95 14.95 8.90
CA GLU A 444 -13.34 15.33 9.13
C GLU A 444 -13.52 16.53 10.08
N PHE A 445 -14.46 17.43 9.81
CA PHE A 445 -14.85 18.52 10.73
C PHE A 445 -15.23 17.96 12.10
N LYS A 446 -14.80 18.65 13.17
CA LYS A 446 -14.95 18.19 14.56
C LYS A 446 -16.14 18.76 15.28
N LYS A 447 -16.46 20.02 15.06
CA LYS A 447 -17.56 20.70 15.75
C LYS A 447 -18.18 21.79 14.86
N PRO A 448 -19.45 22.12 15.06
CA PRO A 448 -20.07 23.33 14.49
C PRO A 448 -19.43 24.62 15.02
N GLU A 449 -19.64 25.70 14.29
CA GLU A 449 -19.20 27.06 14.64
C GLU A 449 -17.67 27.20 14.76
N SER A 450 -16.94 26.40 13.99
CA SER A 450 -15.48 26.51 13.86
C SER A 450 -15.12 27.34 12.64
N THR A 451 -14.12 28.18 12.79
CA THR A 451 -13.52 28.92 11.68
C THR A 451 -12.78 27.95 10.74
N VAL A 452 -12.99 28.11 9.44
CA VAL A 452 -12.32 27.33 8.39
C VAL A 452 -11.48 28.27 7.53
N VAL A 453 -10.20 27.94 7.38
CA VAL A 453 -9.23 28.74 6.63
C VAL A 453 -8.54 27.91 5.52
N LEU A 454 -8.05 28.62 4.51
CA LEU A 454 -7.25 28.06 3.42
C LEU A 454 -5.81 28.53 3.51
N ILE A 455 -4.89 27.60 3.53
CA ILE A 455 -3.46 27.86 3.33
C ILE A 455 -3.14 27.51 1.88
N ARG A 456 -2.83 28.53 1.07
CA ARG A 456 -2.59 28.37 -0.36
C ARG A 456 -1.21 28.89 -0.78
N PRO A 457 -0.40 28.13 -1.54
CA PRO A 457 0.84 28.62 -2.10
C PRO A 457 0.59 29.63 -3.25
N ILE A 458 1.60 30.39 -3.59
CA ILE A 458 1.63 31.17 -4.82
C ILE A 458 1.69 30.20 -5.99
N LEU A 459 0.78 30.32 -6.94
CA LEU A 459 0.72 29.46 -8.13
C LEU A 459 1.32 30.20 -9.34
N ASP A 460 2.04 29.46 -10.15
CA ASP A 460 2.46 29.90 -11.47
C ASP A 460 1.21 30.08 -12.37
N PRO A 461 1.01 31.24 -12.99
CA PRO A 461 -0.22 31.51 -13.72
C PRO A 461 -0.37 30.72 -15.02
N GLU A 462 0.72 30.23 -15.61
CA GLU A 462 0.70 29.47 -16.86
C GLU A 462 0.48 27.97 -16.63
N THR A 463 1.10 27.42 -15.60
CA THR A 463 1.09 25.97 -15.34
C THR A 463 0.19 25.56 -14.19
N GLY A 464 -0.21 26.50 -13.33
CA GLY A 464 -0.92 26.21 -12.07
C GLY A 464 -0.02 25.55 -11.01
N CYS A 465 1.28 25.43 -11.27
CA CYS A 465 2.22 24.81 -10.34
C CYS A 465 2.51 25.70 -9.13
N PRO A 466 2.58 25.14 -7.90
CA PRO A 466 2.97 25.92 -6.75
C PRO A 466 4.44 26.33 -6.81
N ASN A 467 4.70 27.59 -6.40
CA ASN A 467 6.04 28.05 -6.14
C ASN A 467 6.59 27.36 -4.87
N PHE A 468 7.73 26.70 -4.97
CA PHE A 468 8.28 25.90 -3.89
C PHE A 468 8.70 26.72 -2.67
N PHE A 469 9.08 27.98 -2.83
CA PHE A 469 9.41 28.85 -1.68
C PHE A 469 8.15 29.10 -0.83
N SER A 470 7.05 29.51 -1.46
CA SER A 470 5.78 29.73 -0.77
C SER A 470 5.19 28.43 -0.22
N LEU A 471 5.32 27.32 -0.98
CA LEU A 471 4.83 26.00 -0.58
C LEU A 471 5.52 25.50 0.70
N LYS A 472 6.85 25.58 0.74
CA LYS A 472 7.63 25.19 1.95
C LYS A 472 7.32 26.08 3.15
N ALA A 473 7.17 27.38 2.93
CA ALA A 473 6.76 28.30 4.00
C ALA A 473 5.38 27.93 4.57
N ASN A 474 4.42 27.60 3.69
CA ASN A 474 3.09 27.14 4.11
C ASN A 474 3.13 25.82 4.86
N TYR A 475 3.93 24.85 4.40
CA TYR A 475 4.08 23.58 5.10
C TYR A 475 4.62 23.79 6.52
N LYS A 476 5.67 24.59 6.67
CA LYS A 476 6.22 24.94 8.00
C LYS A 476 5.19 25.60 8.91
N MET A 477 4.39 26.51 8.35
CA MET A 477 3.33 27.18 9.12
C MET A 477 2.27 26.17 9.58
N VAL A 478 1.80 25.27 8.70
CA VAL A 478 0.81 24.23 9.05
C VAL A 478 1.39 23.25 10.08
N GLU A 479 2.63 22.80 9.90
CA GLU A 479 3.33 21.93 10.86
C GLU A 479 3.37 22.56 12.24
N GLN A 480 3.74 23.85 12.33
CA GLN A 480 3.78 24.59 13.60
C GLN A 480 2.38 24.73 14.22
N MET A 481 1.37 25.10 13.41
CA MET A 481 -0.01 25.24 13.91
C MET A 481 -0.57 23.93 14.47
N ILE A 482 -0.25 22.80 13.83
CA ILE A 482 -0.63 21.47 14.34
C ILE A 482 0.13 21.15 15.63
N GLU A 483 1.43 21.44 15.69
CA GLU A 483 2.25 21.20 16.89
C GLU A 483 1.76 22.00 18.09
N GLU A 484 1.30 23.23 17.87
CA GLU A 484 0.72 24.12 18.88
C GLU A 484 -0.74 23.77 19.23
N GLY A 485 -1.35 22.77 18.56
CA GLY A 485 -2.73 22.34 18.81
C GLY A 485 -3.79 23.31 18.30
N MET A 486 -3.46 24.16 17.35
CA MET A 486 -4.37 25.16 16.77
C MET A 486 -5.31 24.60 15.71
N VAL A 487 -5.02 23.40 15.16
CA VAL A 487 -5.75 22.77 14.06
C VAL A 487 -6.57 21.61 14.59
N ALA A 488 -7.88 21.64 14.36
CA ALA A 488 -8.81 20.56 14.73
C ALA A 488 -8.91 19.49 13.63
N ALA A 489 -8.98 19.91 12.36
CA ALA A 489 -9.03 19.05 11.19
C ALA A 489 -8.30 19.70 10.00
N ALA A 490 -7.78 18.86 9.08
CA ALA A 490 -7.08 19.35 7.90
C ALA A 490 -7.35 18.48 6.68
N CYS A 491 -7.50 19.10 5.51
CA CYS A 491 -7.72 18.42 4.23
C CYS A 491 -6.86 19.05 3.13
N SER A 492 -6.12 18.22 2.40
CA SER A 492 -5.43 18.65 1.18
C SER A 492 -6.44 18.93 0.05
N VAL A 493 -6.20 19.95 -0.76
CA VAL A 493 -7.05 20.27 -1.91
C VAL A 493 -6.47 19.63 -3.17
N GLY A 494 -7.29 18.86 -3.88
CA GLY A 494 -6.87 18.07 -5.04
C GLY A 494 -7.80 18.21 -6.24
N TYR A 495 -8.20 17.08 -6.81
CA TYR A 495 -8.89 16.90 -8.08
C TYR A 495 -10.14 17.76 -8.26
N GLY A 496 -11.06 17.77 -7.30
CA GLY A 496 -12.33 18.53 -7.35
C GLY A 496 -12.28 19.89 -6.65
N GLY A 497 -11.09 20.38 -6.29
CA GLY A 497 -10.90 21.71 -5.70
C GLY A 497 -11.43 21.85 -4.28
N LEU A 498 -11.70 23.08 -3.87
CA LEU A 498 -12.26 23.40 -2.54
C LEU A 498 -13.63 22.74 -2.33
N ALA A 499 -14.43 22.64 -3.37
CA ALA A 499 -15.76 22.04 -3.28
C ALA A 499 -15.70 20.58 -2.84
N GLU A 500 -14.77 19.80 -3.38
CA GLU A 500 -14.52 18.41 -2.96
C GLU A 500 -14.01 18.33 -1.53
N ALA A 501 -12.98 19.12 -1.18
CA ALA A 501 -12.35 19.07 0.13
C ALA A 501 -13.35 19.39 1.24
N LEU A 502 -14.07 20.51 1.14
CA LEU A 502 -15.05 20.94 2.12
C LEU A 502 -16.23 19.97 2.25
N PHE A 503 -16.72 19.43 1.11
CA PHE A 503 -17.76 18.41 1.11
C PHE A 503 -17.31 17.16 1.89
N LYS A 504 -16.14 16.62 1.57
CA LYS A 504 -15.62 15.42 2.24
C LYS A 504 -15.35 15.64 3.73
N MET A 505 -14.87 16.82 4.12
CA MET A 505 -14.68 17.16 5.54
C MET A 505 -16.00 17.12 6.34
N GLY A 506 -17.12 17.49 5.72
CA GLY A 506 -18.43 17.52 6.37
C GLY A 506 -19.07 16.16 6.62
N LEU A 507 -18.68 15.11 5.87
CA LEU A 507 -19.36 13.81 5.85
C LEU A 507 -19.27 13.04 7.19
N GLY A 508 -18.06 12.92 7.74
CA GLY A 508 -17.75 11.98 8.81
C GLY A 508 -18.48 12.23 10.12
N ASN A 509 -18.78 13.49 10.44
CA ASN A 509 -19.50 13.90 11.64
C ASN A 509 -20.85 14.57 11.32
N ARG A 510 -21.25 14.60 10.04
CA ARG A 510 -22.46 15.27 9.55
C ARG A 510 -22.50 16.74 9.97
N ILE A 511 -21.41 17.45 9.74
CA ILE A 511 -21.27 18.87 10.01
C ILE A 511 -21.36 19.61 8.68
N GLY A 512 -22.21 20.64 8.62
CA GLY A 512 -22.36 21.47 7.44
C GLY A 512 -21.27 22.53 7.33
N PHE A 513 -21.30 23.26 6.21
CA PHE A 513 -20.33 24.35 5.96
C PHE A 513 -21.03 25.53 5.27
N LYS A 514 -20.70 26.73 5.72
CA LYS A 514 -21.14 27.99 5.14
C LYS A 514 -19.94 28.82 4.68
N MET A 515 -19.88 29.08 3.38
CA MET A 515 -18.86 29.95 2.79
C MET A 515 -19.12 31.39 3.16
N MET A 516 -18.12 32.08 3.64
CA MET A 516 -18.12 33.53 3.94
C MET A 516 -17.25 34.32 2.96
N ALA A 517 -16.25 33.67 2.36
CA ALA A 517 -15.41 34.26 1.33
C ALA A 517 -16.19 34.46 0.01
N ASP A 518 -15.91 35.53 -0.70
CA ASP A 518 -16.41 35.75 -2.05
C ASP A 518 -15.61 34.88 -3.04
N LYS A 519 -16.13 33.70 -3.34
CA LYS A 519 -15.55 32.74 -4.27
C LYS A 519 -16.46 32.52 -5.45
N SER A 520 -15.91 32.61 -6.65
CA SER A 520 -16.61 32.22 -7.86
C SER A 520 -16.78 30.69 -7.94
N THR A 521 -17.80 30.25 -8.66
CA THR A 521 -18.00 28.83 -8.95
C THR A 521 -16.75 28.19 -9.59
N ALA A 522 -16.02 28.91 -10.45
CA ALA A 522 -14.82 28.42 -11.09
C ALA A 522 -13.68 28.15 -10.07
N GLU A 523 -13.49 29.06 -9.13
CA GLU A 523 -12.47 28.91 -8.07
C GLU A 523 -12.77 27.72 -7.15
N MET A 524 -14.06 27.47 -6.86
CA MET A 524 -14.45 26.34 -5.99
C MET A 524 -14.10 24.98 -6.57
N PHE A 525 -14.15 24.84 -7.89
CA PHE A 525 -13.88 23.56 -8.56
C PHE A 525 -12.48 23.48 -9.20
N ALA A 526 -11.67 24.52 -9.07
CA ALA A 526 -10.30 24.50 -9.60
C ALA A 526 -9.39 23.64 -8.73
N PRO A 527 -8.61 22.70 -9.31
CA PRO A 527 -7.57 22.00 -8.56
C PRO A 527 -6.55 22.99 -7.99
N MET A 528 -6.21 22.83 -6.70
CA MET A 528 -5.27 23.70 -6.00
C MET A 528 -4.24 22.86 -5.24
N TYR A 529 -3.46 22.05 -5.96
CA TYR A 529 -2.44 21.21 -5.37
C TYR A 529 -1.43 22.02 -4.52
N GLY A 530 -1.09 21.51 -3.36
CA GLY A 530 -0.25 22.22 -2.39
C GLY A 530 -1.03 23.07 -1.39
N SER A 531 -2.36 23.21 -1.58
CA SER A 531 -3.24 23.94 -0.66
C SER A 531 -3.84 23.00 0.39
N ILE A 532 -4.10 23.55 1.58
CA ILE A 532 -4.66 22.83 2.74
C ILE A 532 -5.81 23.64 3.33
N VAL A 533 -6.96 23.01 3.50
CA VAL A 533 -8.10 23.54 4.27
C VAL A 533 -7.91 23.12 5.73
N LEU A 534 -8.04 24.05 6.67
CA LEU A 534 -7.91 23.81 8.10
C LEU A 534 -9.20 24.21 8.82
N GLU A 535 -9.69 23.34 9.70
CA GLU A 535 -10.62 23.71 10.76
C GLU A 535 -9.82 24.16 11.99
N MET A 536 -10.08 25.35 12.48
CA MET A 536 -9.35 25.95 13.56
C MET A 536 -9.98 25.65 14.94
N VAL A 537 -9.13 25.42 15.94
CA VAL A 537 -9.59 25.27 17.36
C VAL A 537 -10.09 26.59 17.91
N SER A 538 -9.47 27.68 17.50
CA SER A 538 -9.83 29.06 17.87
C SER A 538 -9.55 30.00 16.69
N ASP A 539 -10.09 31.20 16.72
CA ASP A 539 -9.83 32.19 15.68
C ASP A 539 -8.34 32.46 15.53
N SER A 540 -7.86 32.40 14.30
CA SER A 540 -6.46 32.64 13.96
C SER A 540 -6.39 33.59 12.77
N PRO A 541 -5.42 34.54 12.76
CA PRO A 541 -5.19 35.40 11.61
C PRO A 541 -4.45 34.71 10.47
N ALA A 542 -4.04 33.44 10.64
CA ALA A 542 -3.29 32.70 9.64
C ALA A 542 -4.21 32.13 8.55
N GLY A 543 -3.82 32.29 7.29
CA GLY A 543 -4.54 31.79 6.14
C GLY A 543 -5.67 32.71 5.65
N GLU A 544 -6.28 32.29 4.55
CA GLU A 544 -7.44 32.97 3.95
C GLU A 544 -8.72 32.42 4.61
N LEU A 545 -9.53 33.28 5.24
CA LEU A 545 -10.82 32.87 5.81
C LEU A 545 -11.73 32.37 4.67
N LEU A 546 -12.17 31.11 4.77
CA LEU A 546 -13.18 30.54 3.87
C LEU A 546 -14.59 30.68 4.42
N GLY A 547 -14.81 30.38 5.68
CA GLY A 547 -16.13 30.38 6.29
C GLY A 547 -16.16 29.67 7.64
N GLU A 548 -17.33 29.14 7.97
CA GLU A 548 -17.58 28.46 9.25
C GLU A 548 -18.30 27.14 9.08
N THR A 549 -18.04 26.20 9.98
CA THR A 549 -18.82 24.96 10.09
C THR A 549 -20.17 25.23 10.72
N THR A 550 -21.20 24.46 10.32
CA THR A 550 -22.58 24.67 10.78
C THR A 550 -23.16 23.40 11.40
N LYS A 551 -24.11 23.58 12.35
CA LYS A 551 -24.84 22.46 12.95
C LYS A 551 -25.82 21.84 11.96
N GLU A 552 -26.41 22.68 11.06
CA GLU A 552 -27.26 22.17 9.99
C GLU A 552 -26.37 21.43 8.98
N TYR A 553 -26.77 20.24 8.58
CA TYR A 553 -26.05 19.43 7.60
C TYR A 553 -26.31 19.92 6.17
N THR A 554 -25.81 21.12 5.87
CA THR A 554 -25.99 21.83 4.61
C THR A 554 -24.67 22.40 4.10
N PHE A 555 -24.57 22.60 2.81
CA PHE A 555 -23.45 23.26 2.16
C PHE A 555 -23.92 24.58 1.52
N GLU A 556 -23.45 25.69 2.05
CA GLU A 556 -23.81 27.02 1.56
C GLU A 556 -22.64 27.69 0.86
N CYS A 557 -22.75 27.95 -0.43
CA CYS A 557 -21.70 28.59 -1.25
C CYS A 557 -22.30 29.21 -2.51
N CYS A 558 -21.67 30.29 -3.01
CA CYS A 558 -22.04 30.94 -4.26
C CYS A 558 -23.53 31.36 -4.31
N GLY A 559 -24.10 31.73 -3.18
CA GLY A 559 -25.52 32.10 -3.06
C GLY A 559 -26.53 30.96 -3.11
N GLU A 560 -26.05 29.71 -3.11
CA GLU A 560 -26.89 28.51 -3.10
C GLU A 560 -26.68 27.73 -1.79
N LYS A 561 -27.76 27.12 -1.28
CA LYS A 561 -27.75 26.22 -0.12
C LYS A 561 -28.21 24.83 -0.56
N MET A 562 -27.41 23.83 -0.24
CA MET A 562 -27.63 22.43 -0.62
C MET A 562 -27.75 21.54 0.60
N ASP A 563 -28.60 20.52 0.51
CA ASP A 563 -28.68 19.46 1.50
C ASP A 563 -27.48 18.50 1.35
N MET A 564 -26.67 18.40 2.37
CA MET A 564 -25.53 17.48 2.39
C MET A 564 -25.96 16.02 2.39
N ALA A 565 -27.15 15.69 2.89
CA ALA A 565 -27.67 14.32 2.86
C ALA A 565 -27.99 13.88 1.42
N GLU A 566 -28.53 14.79 0.59
CA GLU A 566 -28.72 14.51 -0.85
C GLU A 566 -27.39 14.31 -1.57
N LEU A 567 -26.40 15.16 -1.33
CA LEU A 567 -25.06 15.05 -1.93
C LEU A 567 -24.34 13.77 -1.45
N GLN A 568 -24.48 13.42 -0.18
CA GLN A 568 -23.93 12.18 0.38
C GLN A 568 -24.55 10.94 -0.30
N GLU A 569 -25.87 10.92 -0.51
CA GLU A 569 -26.55 9.81 -1.21
C GLU A 569 -26.01 9.61 -2.63
N ILE A 570 -25.82 10.69 -3.39
CA ILE A 570 -25.23 10.62 -4.73
C ILE A 570 -23.81 10.06 -4.67
N TRP A 571 -23.02 10.51 -3.68
CA TRP A 571 -21.63 10.14 -3.48
C TRP A 571 -21.48 8.66 -3.11
N GLU A 572 -22.31 8.14 -2.20
CA GLU A 572 -22.28 6.75 -1.77
C GLU A 572 -22.88 5.79 -2.82
N ALA A 573 -23.96 6.18 -3.47
CA ALA A 573 -24.68 5.32 -4.41
C ALA A 573 -23.89 4.96 -5.68
N LYS A 574 -22.90 5.77 -6.07
CA LYS A 574 -22.23 5.64 -7.37
C LYS A 574 -21.54 4.30 -7.59
N LEU A 575 -20.80 3.80 -6.61
CA LEU A 575 -20.09 2.52 -6.66
C LEU A 575 -20.76 1.41 -5.87
N GLU A 576 -21.90 1.67 -5.22
CA GLU A 576 -22.67 0.64 -4.50
C GLU A 576 -22.99 -0.60 -5.35
N PRO A 577 -23.31 -0.49 -6.67
CA PRO A 577 -23.52 -1.66 -7.50
C PRO A 577 -22.27 -2.53 -7.71
N VAL A 578 -21.07 -1.97 -7.51
CA VAL A 578 -19.77 -2.66 -7.72
C VAL A 578 -19.21 -3.15 -6.39
N TYR A 579 -19.24 -2.30 -5.38
CA TYR A 579 -18.72 -2.54 -4.03
C TYR A 579 -19.78 -2.25 -2.99
N PRO A 580 -20.81 -3.12 -2.86
CA PRO A 580 -21.90 -2.91 -1.90
C PRO A 580 -21.36 -2.99 -0.48
N TYR A 581 -21.76 -2.04 0.36
CA TYR A 581 -21.48 -2.06 1.81
C TYR A 581 -22.70 -1.61 2.64
N ARG A 582 -23.67 -0.93 2.02
CA ARG A 582 -24.89 -0.50 2.68
C ARG A 582 -25.87 -1.67 2.78
N LYS A 583 -26.37 -1.93 3.98
CA LYS A 583 -27.41 -2.94 4.20
C LYS A 583 -28.78 -2.24 4.27
N ALA A 584 -29.65 -2.55 3.32
CA ALA A 584 -31.02 -2.06 3.33
C ALA A 584 -31.86 -2.80 4.37
N GLY A 585 -32.66 -2.05 5.16
CA GLY A 585 -33.87 -2.57 5.79
C GLY A 585 -33.71 -3.37 7.06
N ALA A 586 -32.61 -3.34 7.78
CA ALA A 586 -32.59 -3.87 9.14
C ALA A 586 -33.03 -2.78 10.13
N ASN A 587 -34.30 -2.74 10.46
CA ASN A 587 -34.75 -2.12 11.72
C ASN A 587 -34.15 -2.95 12.85
N VAL A 588 -32.94 -2.62 13.27
CA VAL A 588 -32.35 -3.20 14.47
C VAL A 588 -32.87 -2.37 15.63
N GLU A 589 -33.72 -2.99 16.48
CA GLU A 589 -34.05 -2.37 17.74
C GLU A 589 -32.77 -2.27 18.59
N PRO A 590 -32.45 -1.10 19.15
CA PRO A 590 -31.28 -0.96 20.01
C PRO A 590 -31.44 -1.87 21.22
N ILE A 591 -30.47 -2.72 21.46
CA ILE A 591 -30.38 -3.52 22.68
C ILE A 591 -29.95 -2.58 23.81
N ASP A 592 -30.90 -2.19 24.65
CA ASP A 592 -30.60 -1.44 25.89
C ASP A 592 -30.08 -2.41 26.95
N GLY A 593 -28.85 -2.86 26.78
CA GLY A 593 -28.17 -3.76 27.71
C GLY A 593 -27.61 -2.99 28.90
N LYS A 594 -28.29 -3.02 30.02
CA LYS A 594 -27.67 -2.69 31.31
C LYS A 594 -26.65 -3.76 31.63
N LEU A 595 -25.39 -3.39 31.76
CA LEU A 595 -24.37 -4.28 32.31
C LEU A 595 -24.85 -4.75 33.70
N ALA A 596 -25.02 -6.06 33.86
CA ALA A 596 -25.15 -6.65 35.18
C ALA A 596 -23.92 -6.25 36.03
N ALA A 597 -24.09 -6.17 37.32
CA ALA A 597 -22.98 -5.90 38.23
C ALA A 597 -21.80 -6.81 37.86
N PRO A 598 -20.58 -6.30 37.83
CA PRO A 598 -19.40 -7.08 37.43
C PRO A 598 -19.34 -8.36 38.25
N ALA A 599 -19.25 -9.50 37.59
CA ALA A 599 -19.06 -10.78 38.27
C ALA A 599 -17.77 -10.67 39.14
N ALA A 600 -17.81 -11.20 40.33
CA ALA A 600 -16.61 -11.23 41.18
C ALA A 600 -15.47 -11.91 40.43
N ALA A 601 -14.34 -11.27 40.39
CA ALA A 601 -13.16 -11.84 39.74
C ALA A 601 -12.84 -13.21 40.35
N PRO A 602 -12.55 -14.24 39.55
CA PRO A 602 -12.24 -15.55 40.06
C PRO A 602 -10.93 -15.48 40.88
N LYS A 603 -10.94 -16.01 42.07
CA LYS A 603 -9.78 -16.07 42.97
C LYS A 603 -8.88 -17.25 42.57
N ILE A 604 -8.10 -17.11 41.50
CA ILE A 604 -7.18 -18.17 41.06
C ILE A 604 -5.85 -18.19 41.81
N GLY A 605 -5.58 -17.20 42.67
CA GLY A 605 -4.35 -17.13 43.49
C GLY A 605 -3.05 -16.91 42.72
N ILE A 606 -3.13 -16.53 41.44
CA ILE A 606 -2.00 -16.29 40.55
C ILE A 606 -1.97 -14.82 40.18
N ALA A 607 -0.91 -14.13 40.51
CA ALA A 607 -0.75 -12.71 40.28
C ALA A 607 -0.62 -12.36 38.79
N LYS A 608 -0.01 -13.23 37.98
CA LYS A 608 0.20 -13.07 36.55
C LYS A 608 -0.17 -14.37 35.83
N PRO A 609 -1.44 -14.55 35.40
CA PRO A 609 -1.90 -15.78 34.77
C PRO A 609 -1.21 -15.98 33.41
N LYS A 610 -0.78 -17.22 33.16
CA LYS A 610 -0.21 -17.61 31.87
C LYS A 610 -1.30 -17.86 30.84
N VAL A 611 -1.06 -17.38 29.61
CA VAL A 611 -1.91 -17.57 28.44
C VAL A 611 -1.13 -18.29 27.39
N ILE A 612 -1.57 -19.46 26.96
CA ILE A 612 -0.99 -20.14 25.80
C ILE A 612 -1.76 -19.78 24.52
N ILE A 613 -1.03 -19.36 23.50
CA ILE A 613 -1.55 -18.93 22.19
C ILE A 613 -0.94 -19.85 21.13
N PRO A 614 -1.60 -20.97 20.75
CA PRO A 614 -1.10 -21.81 19.68
C PRO A 614 -1.29 -21.13 18.31
N VAL A 615 -0.25 -21.18 17.49
CA VAL A 615 -0.22 -20.59 16.14
C VAL A 615 -0.21 -21.71 15.11
N PHE A 616 -1.35 -21.91 14.47
CA PHE A 616 -1.52 -22.86 13.39
C PHE A 616 -1.13 -22.23 12.03
N PRO A 617 -0.88 -23.04 10.98
CA PRO A 617 -0.78 -22.51 9.63
C PRO A 617 -2.02 -21.67 9.27
N GLY A 618 -1.81 -20.42 8.86
CA GLY A 618 -2.89 -19.45 8.59
C GLY A 618 -3.29 -18.55 9.76
N THR A 619 -2.83 -18.79 10.98
CA THR A 619 -3.02 -17.85 12.10
C THR A 619 -2.26 -16.54 11.84
N ASN A 620 -2.91 -15.40 12.07
CA ASN A 620 -2.34 -14.07 11.85
C ASN A 620 -2.63 -13.04 12.96
N CYS A 621 -3.33 -13.43 14.03
CA CYS A 621 -3.69 -12.55 15.15
C CYS A 621 -2.90 -12.85 16.44
N GLU A 622 -1.80 -13.61 16.37
CA GLU A 622 -1.04 -14.04 17.54
C GLU A 622 -0.42 -12.88 18.31
N TYR A 623 0.15 -11.91 17.63
CA TYR A 623 0.82 -10.77 18.28
C TYR A 623 -0.17 -9.80 18.90
N ASP A 624 -1.29 -9.51 18.24
CA ASP A 624 -2.36 -8.65 18.74
C ASP A 624 -2.97 -9.24 20.02
N THR A 625 -3.24 -10.55 19.95
CA THR A 625 -3.76 -11.34 21.07
C THR A 625 -2.80 -11.32 22.26
N ALA A 626 -1.52 -11.62 22.03
CA ALA A 626 -0.50 -11.58 23.06
C ALA A 626 -0.41 -10.18 23.70
N LYS A 627 -0.42 -9.12 22.90
CA LYS A 627 -0.37 -7.73 23.37
C LYS A 627 -1.60 -7.37 24.21
N ALA A 628 -2.79 -7.81 23.82
CA ALA A 628 -4.02 -7.58 24.59
C ALA A 628 -3.96 -8.25 25.96
N PHE A 629 -3.52 -9.50 26.03
CA PHE A 629 -3.36 -10.21 27.31
C PHE A 629 -2.27 -9.60 28.20
N ALA A 630 -1.15 -9.19 27.62
CA ALA A 630 -0.09 -8.51 28.37
C ALA A 630 -0.57 -7.19 28.97
N ARG A 631 -1.35 -6.37 28.23
CA ARG A 631 -1.99 -5.16 28.75
C ARG A 631 -2.95 -5.44 29.91
N ALA A 632 -3.64 -6.57 29.87
CA ALA A 632 -4.52 -6.99 30.95
C ALA A 632 -3.76 -7.57 32.18
N GLY A 633 -2.43 -7.63 32.15
CA GLY A 633 -1.59 -8.10 33.24
C GLY A 633 -1.29 -9.59 33.21
N ALA A 634 -1.57 -10.29 32.12
CA ALA A 634 -1.25 -11.70 31.95
C ALA A 634 0.16 -11.92 31.38
N ASP A 635 0.60 -13.17 31.29
CA ASP A 635 1.88 -13.63 30.72
C ASP A 635 1.59 -14.49 29.48
N PRO A 636 1.48 -13.91 28.28
CA PRO A 636 1.19 -14.64 27.05
C PRO A 636 2.43 -15.35 26.50
N GLU A 637 2.23 -16.59 26.08
CA GLU A 637 3.22 -17.41 25.39
C GLU A 637 2.67 -17.82 24.01
N ILE A 638 3.40 -17.49 22.95
CA ILE A 638 3.09 -17.90 21.57
C ILE A 638 3.79 -19.22 21.29
N LEU A 639 3.03 -20.25 20.86
CA LEU A 639 3.55 -21.57 20.52
C LEU A 639 3.23 -21.89 19.05
N VAL A 640 4.26 -21.93 18.19
CA VAL A 640 4.09 -22.30 16.78
C VAL A 640 3.87 -23.80 16.64
N ILE A 641 2.76 -24.17 16.02
CA ILE A 641 2.44 -25.55 15.67
C ILE A 641 3.10 -25.89 14.33
N ARG A 642 4.03 -26.84 14.37
CA ARG A 642 4.80 -27.26 13.20
C ARG A 642 4.19 -28.48 12.53
N ASN A 643 4.22 -28.48 11.19
CA ASN A 643 3.69 -29.57 10.39
C ASN A 643 4.55 -29.89 9.15
N LEU A 644 5.84 -29.56 9.17
CA LEU A 644 6.77 -29.88 8.09
C LEU A 644 6.95 -31.38 7.93
N THR A 645 6.96 -32.12 9.04
CA THR A 645 7.07 -33.60 9.09
C THR A 645 6.04 -34.19 10.06
N PRO A 646 5.71 -35.48 9.95
CA PRO A 646 4.88 -36.18 10.94
C PRO A 646 5.43 -36.10 12.36
N ALA A 647 6.76 -36.11 12.52
CA ALA A 647 7.41 -35.96 13.81
C ALA A 647 7.20 -34.57 14.40
N ASP A 648 7.19 -33.52 13.58
CA ASP A 648 6.91 -32.15 14.03
C ASP A 648 5.47 -32.01 14.55
N VAL A 649 4.51 -32.65 13.91
CA VAL A 649 3.11 -32.67 14.37
C VAL A 649 3.03 -33.31 15.76
N THR A 650 3.64 -34.48 15.93
CA THR A 650 3.67 -35.18 17.25
C THR A 650 4.33 -34.31 18.32
N ALA A 651 5.52 -33.78 18.04
CA ALA A 651 6.24 -32.91 18.98
C ALA A 651 5.45 -31.63 19.33
N SER A 652 4.76 -31.04 18.34
CA SER A 652 3.91 -29.86 18.58
C SER A 652 2.70 -30.19 19.45
N CYS A 653 2.05 -31.34 19.26
CA CYS A 653 0.95 -31.80 20.12
C CYS A 653 1.42 -32.01 21.56
N GLU A 654 2.56 -32.66 21.75
CA GLU A 654 3.13 -32.88 23.10
C GLU A 654 3.51 -31.55 23.78
N ALA A 655 4.12 -30.63 23.03
CA ALA A 655 4.45 -29.28 23.52
C ALA A 655 3.20 -28.50 23.93
N LEU A 656 2.14 -28.55 23.10
CA LEU A 656 0.88 -27.89 23.39
C LEU A 656 0.20 -28.46 24.65
N VAL A 657 0.10 -29.78 24.78
CA VAL A 657 -0.45 -30.44 25.99
C VAL A 657 0.30 -29.99 27.24
N LYS A 658 1.64 -29.97 27.17
CA LYS A 658 2.50 -29.51 28.28
C LYS A 658 2.28 -28.02 28.61
N ALA A 659 2.12 -27.16 27.58
CA ALA A 659 1.88 -25.75 27.75
C ALA A 659 0.49 -25.49 28.37
N ILE A 660 -0.55 -26.19 27.91
CA ILE A 660 -1.92 -26.11 28.47
C ILE A 660 -1.89 -26.48 29.97
N GLY A 661 -1.19 -27.55 30.36
CA GLY A 661 -1.07 -27.98 31.76
C GLY A 661 -0.44 -26.93 32.67
N LYS A 662 0.27 -25.94 32.13
CA LYS A 662 0.96 -24.85 32.87
C LYS A 662 0.24 -23.51 32.77
N SER A 663 -0.78 -23.41 31.95
CA SER A 663 -1.47 -22.16 31.66
C SER A 663 -2.84 -22.12 32.35
N GLN A 664 -3.31 -20.91 32.65
CA GLN A 664 -4.65 -20.66 33.19
C GLN A 664 -5.65 -20.29 32.09
N ILE A 665 -5.15 -19.87 30.94
CA ILE A 665 -5.96 -19.48 29.79
C ILE A 665 -5.38 -20.14 28.53
N VAL A 666 -6.26 -20.69 27.71
CA VAL A 666 -5.96 -21.15 26.35
C VAL A 666 -6.67 -20.22 25.38
N MET A 667 -5.92 -19.55 24.54
CA MET A 667 -6.47 -18.61 23.55
C MET A 667 -6.21 -19.11 22.14
N LEU A 668 -7.27 -19.46 21.40
CA LEU A 668 -7.21 -19.81 19.98
C LEU A 668 -7.39 -18.52 19.17
N PRO A 669 -6.34 -17.95 18.56
CA PRO A 669 -6.44 -16.71 17.82
C PRO A 669 -7.11 -16.94 16.46
N GLY A 670 -7.64 -15.85 15.89
CA GLY A 670 -8.17 -15.84 14.54
C GLY A 670 -7.09 -15.97 13.47
N GLY A 671 -7.53 -16.18 12.24
CA GLY A 671 -6.67 -16.31 11.06
C GLY A 671 -7.42 -17.00 9.93
N PHE A 672 -6.71 -17.27 8.85
CA PHE A 672 -7.21 -17.97 7.66
C PHE A 672 -6.60 -19.37 7.61
N SER A 673 -7.29 -20.33 8.19
CA SER A 673 -6.90 -21.74 8.08
C SER A 673 -7.46 -22.35 6.80
N GLY A 674 -6.91 -23.49 6.35
CA GLY A 674 -7.42 -24.20 5.18
C GLY A 674 -8.88 -24.66 5.28
N GLY A 675 -9.53 -24.49 6.43
CA GLY A 675 -10.96 -24.71 6.62
C GLY A 675 -11.85 -23.48 6.31
N ASP A 676 -11.26 -22.33 6.09
CA ASP A 676 -11.99 -21.09 5.81
C ASP A 676 -12.20 -20.86 4.30
N GLU A 677 -11.50 -21.59 3.47
CA GLU A 677 -11.68 -21.54 2.01
C GLU A 677 -12.62 -22.68 1.60
N PRO A 678 -13.70 -22.36 0.88
CA PRO A 678 -14.47 -23.41 0.20
C PRO A 678 -13.60 -24.04 -0.89
N ASP A 679 -13.65 -25.34 -1.05
CA ASP A 679 -12.92 -26.14 -2.04
C ASP A 679 -13.03 -25.61 -3.48
#